data_0f4abf2f7ad0e1f9b7afa9f9832043d8
#
_entry.id   0f4abf2f7ad0e1f9b7afa9f9832043d8
#
_cell.length_a   1.000
_cell.length_b   1.000
_cell.length_c   1.000
_cell.angle_alpha   90.00
_cell.angle_beta   90.00
_cell.angle_gamma   90.00
#
_symmetry.space_group_name_H-M   'P 1'
#
loop_
_entity.id
_entity.type
_entity.pdbx_description
1 polymer ?
#
loop_
_entity_poly.entity_id
_entity_poly.type
_entity_poly.pdbx_seq_one_letter_code
_entity_poly.pdbx_strand_id
1 'polypeptide(L)'
;MNPGKKYAPYKPLDMPNRQWPKKVQKTAPIWTSVDLRDGNQALVNPMSQQQKLRFFSKLVDIGFKEIEVAFPSASDTDFNFVRTIIEQKMIPDDVFIQVLTPAREELIRKTFESIKGAKNVIMHMYNASSPLFRDVVFGNSQDKTVDLAVTHTKLVRELIEHYSKPENGGTNFKYEYSPETFTQTEMDFAVRLCEEVRKAWGKASVDNKIIFNLPATVEIGPPNHYADQIEYFCTHISKREEIIISLHPHNDRGCAVAAAELGLLAGGDRIEGCVLGNGERTGNVDLVTLALNQFTQGIQPGPIDLSDLQSVVDVVTSCNDLPVHPRHPYAGELVFTAFSGSHQDAIKKGFAAQEKRKEEGNPVWDVPYLPVDPADLGATYEAVIRVNSQSGKGGVAYLVAQSLALDLPRRMQIAFYQVVQEVADRTGKEMTIDDITNIFTSTYHVPSLTTGKNEGKYILRSFRMSDDLPQTPNGLNGLQHSFSSLSSNRSNEEPGSETPRYVRLDAVVLCAGKSHEISGRGNGPLSAMLDALESAFGISANVREYTEHAIDRTGIIAPATQKGSKEKTRSQAASYVELVGSEENKANQNGGTARKEGWWGVGIDVDITASSLKAVLSAIANLEAGKAVFDQAQAAVQ
;
A
#
# COMPACT_ATOMS: atom_id res chain seq x y z
N MET A 1 15.99 6.40 32.65
CA MET A 1 16.33 7.53 31.73
C MET A 1 15.61 8.78 32.24
N ASN A 2 16.29 9.93 32.35
CA ASN A 2 15.65 11.18 32.82
C ASN A 2 15.64 12.19 31.66
N PRO A 3 14.51 12.31 30.91
CA PRO A 3 14.44 13.15 29.73
C PRO A 3 14.65 14.63 30.03
N GLY A 4 14.22 15.14 31.20
CA GLY A 4 14.37 16.54 31.59
C GLY A 4 15.81 17.01 31.80
N LYS A 5 16.78 16.07 31.88
CA LYS A 5 18.21 16.42 31.88
C LYS A 5 18.84 16.50 30.49
N LYS A 6 18.17 15.97 29.48
CA LYS A 6 18.71 15.83 28.12
C LYS A 6 17.96 16.66 27.08
N TYR A 7 16.66 16.84 27.25
CA TYR A 7 15.79 17.52 26.31
C TYR A 7 15.12 18.73 26.95
N ALA A 8 15.15 19.86 26.25
CA ALA A 8 14.44 21.05 26.66
C ALA A 8 13.06 21.12 25.96
N PRO A 9 12.02 21.61 26.66
CA PRO A 9 10.75 21.91 25.99
C PRO A 9 10.95 23.05 24.97
N TYR A 10 10.15 23.02 23.90
CA TYR A 10 10.09 24.17 22.98
C TYR A 10 9.60 25.41 23.75
N LYS A 11 10.05 26.58 23.29
CA LYS A 11 9.63 27.86 23.87
C LYS A 11 8.40 28.36 23.13
N PRO A 12 7.21 28.46 23.76
CA PRO A 12 6.05 29.06 23.14
C PRO A 12 6.33 30.50 22.74
N LEU A 13 5.74 30.92 21.60
CA LEU A 13 5.71 32.33 21.21
C LEU A 13 4.61 33.05 22.01
N ASP A 14 4.93 34.25 22.49
CA ASP A 14 3.93 35.14 23.10
C ASP A 14 3.10 35.78 22.01
N MET A 15 1.89 35.27 21.82
CA MET A 15 0.95 35.68 20.78
C MET A 15 -0.44 35.95 21.37
N PRO A 16 -0.65 37.05 22.10
CA PRO A 16 -1.92 37.34 22.75
C PRO A 16 -3.09 37.53 21.76
N ASN A 17 -2.78 37.92 20.53
CA ASN A 17 -3.74 38.17 19.46
C ASN A 17 -3.77 37.06 18.39
N ARG A 18 -3.42 35.82 18.75
CA ARG A 18 -3.44 34.66 17.85
C ARG A 18 -4.79 34.51 17.15
N GLN A 19 -4.80 34.42 15.82
CA GLN A 19 -6.01 34.37 14.99
C GLN A 19 -6.22 33.03 14.30
N TRP A 20 -5.15 32.28 13.97
CA TRP A 20 -5.23 31.08 13.16
C TRP A 20 -6.22 30.03 13.70
N PRO A 21 -6.42 29.80 15.02
CA PRO A 21 -7.35 28.78 15.50
C PRO A 21 -8.83 29.04 15.18
N LYS A 22 -9.17 30.28 14.79
CA LYS A 22 -10.54 30.67 14.43
C LYS A 22 -10.77 30.63 12.92
N LYS A 23 -9.72 30.41 12.13
CA LYS A 23 -9.82 30.39 10.68
C LYS A 23 -10.26 29.03 10.17
N VAL A 24 -10.87 29.02 9.00
CA VAL A 24 -11.26 27.82 8.27
C VAL A 24 -10.66 27.92 6.88
N GLN A 25 -10.04 26.85 6.42
CA GLN A 25 -9.55 26.76 5.05
C GLN A 25 -10.71 26.80 4.07
N LYS A 26 -10.60 27.59 3.00
CA LYS A 26 -11.66 27.76 1.99
C LYS A 26 -11.20 27.46 0.58
N THR A 27 -9.92 27.53 0.33
CA THR A 27 -9.29 27.34 -0.99
C THR A 27 -8.07 26.46 -0.85
N ALA A 28 -7.76 25.68 -1.89
CA ALA A 28 -6.52 24.93 -1.92
C ALA A 28 -5.30 25.84 -1.94
N PRO A 29 -4.16 25.39 -1.37
CA PRO A 29 -2.88 26.06 -1.53
C PRO A 29 -2.32 25.88 -2.95
N ILE A 30 -1.22 26.57 -3.26
CA ILE A 30 -0.35 26.20 -4.37
C ILE A 30 0.39 24.92 -3.98
N TRP A 31 0.32 23.89 -4.84
CA TRP A 31 0.95 22.60 -4.59
C TRP A 31 2.30 22.48 -5.30
N THR A 32 3.33 22.10 -4.57
CA THR A 32 4.66 21.83 -5.11
C THR A 32 5.13 20.46 -4.69
N SER A 33 5.43 19.59 -5.67
CA SER A 33 6.09 18.30 -5.40
C SER A 33 7.60 18.52 -5.28
N VAL A 34 8.19 17.94 -4.21
CA VAL A 34 9.66 17.86 -4.03
C VAL A 34 10.16 16.43 -4.11
N ASP A 35 9.37 15.51 -4.64
CA ASP A 35 9.67 14.07 -4.75
C ASP A 35 11.00 13.80 -5.47
N LEU A 36 11.26 14.50 -6.57
CA LEU A 36 12.42 14.26 -7.44
C LEU A 36 13.71 14.89 -6.91
N ARG A 37 13.62 15.75 -5.88
CA ARG A 37 14.78 16.33 -5.20
C ARG A 37 14.90 15.80 -3.76
N ASP A 38 14.06 16.27 -2.84
CA ASP A 38 14.13 15.96 -1.41
C ASP A 38 13.71 14.50 -1.13
N GLY A 39 12.68 14.05 -1.81
CA GLY A 39 12.25 12.65 -1.77
C GLY A 39 13.33 11.71 -2.31
N ASN A 40 13.93 12.04 -3.46
CA ASN A 40 14.96 11.23 -4.11
C ASN A 40 16.27 11.17 -3.31
N GLN A 41 16.72 12.28 -2.72
CA GLN A 41 17.98 12.31 -1.98
C GLN A 41 17.98 11.42 -0.73
N ALA A 42 16.80 11.12 -0.19
CA ALA A 42 16.60 10.28 1.00
C ALA A 42 16.55 8.78 0.69
N LEU A 43 16.53 8.39 -0.57
CA LEU A 43 16.45 6.98 -0.97
C LEU A 43 17.81 6.29 -0.78
N VAL A 44 17.78 5.05 -0.26
CA VAL A 44 18.98 4.20 -0.18
C VAL A 44 19.58 3.99 -1.57
N ASN A 45 18.72 3.75 -2.56
CA ASN A 45 19.06 3.68 -3.97
C ASN A 45 18.36 4.86 -4.68
N PRO A 46 19.04 5.99 -4.92
CA PRO A 46 18.45 7.11 -5.65
C PRO A 46 17.92 6.68 -7.02
N MET A 47 16.82 7.30 -7.45
CA MET A 47 16.17 6.96 -8.71
C MET A 47 17.13 7.08 -9.89
N SER A 48 17.09 6.09 -10.78
CA SER A 48 17.70 6.18 -12.10
C SER A 48 17.01 7.27 -12.92
N GLN A 49 17.66 7.73 -13.98
CA GLN A 49 17.09 8.73 -14.90
C GLN A 49 15.73 8.28 -15.44
N GLN A 50 15.56 6.99 -15.77
CA GLN A 50 14.31 6.45 -16.28
C GLN A 50 13.18 6.51 -15.24
N GLN A 51 13.47 6.19 -13.98
CA GLN A 51 12.51 6.31 -12.87
C GLN A 51 12.13 7.77 -12.64
N LYS A 52 13.11 8.69 -12.64
CA LYS A 52 12.84 10.13 -12.52
C LYS A 52 11.94 10.65 -13.67
N LEU A 53 12.19 10.23 -14.92
CA LEU A 53 11.35 10.61 -16.06
C LEU A 53 9.91 10.08 -15.92
N ARG A 54 9.77 8.83 -15.52
CA ARG A 54 8.45 8.23 -15.25
C ARG A 54 7.70 8.97 -14.15
N PHE A 55 8.38 9.27 -13.04
CA PHE A 55 7.77 9.97 -11.92
C PHE A 55 7.42 11.42 -12.28
N PHE A 56 8.31 12.14 -13.01
CA PHE A 56 8.02 13.48 -13.51
C PHE A 56 6.76 13.52 -14.38
N SER A 57 6.63 12.58 -15.33
CA SER A 57 5.42 12.47 -16.16
C SER A 57 4.18 12.26 -15.30
N LYS A 58 4.26 11.38 -14.28
CA LYS A 58 3.12 11.14 -13.38
C LYS A 58 2.74 12.36 -12.56
N LEU A 59 3.71 13.15 -12.08
CA LEU A 59 3.43 14.39 -11.36
C LEU A 59 2.71 15.42 -12.25
N VAL A 60 3.13 15.51 -13.53
CA VAL A 60 2.43 16.34 -14.53
C VAL A 60 1.01 15.84 -14.77
N ASP A 61 0.81 14.51 -14.92
CA ASP A 61 -0.50 13.89 -15.15
C ASP A 61 -1.45 14.10 -13.97
N ILE A 62 -0.96 14.03 -12.72
CA ILE A 62 -1.73 14.35 -11.51
C ILE A 62 -2.18 15.81 -11.50
N GLY A 63 -1.46 16.71 -12.18
CA GLY A 63 -1.80 18.12 -12.30
C GLY A 63 -0.90 19.09 -11.55
N PHE A 64 0.25 18.65 -11.01
CA PHE A 64 1.21 19.57 -10.39
C PHE A 64 1.69 20.63 -11.38
N LYS A 65 1.66 21.90 -10.94
CA LYS A 65 2.10 23.05 -11.72
C LYS A 65 3.47 23.60 -11.27
N GLU A 66 3.93 23.16 -10.11
CA GLU A 66 5.27 23.45 -9.59
C GLU A 66 5.90 22.13 -9.11
N ILE A 67 7.08 21.79 -9.67
CA ILE A 67 7.77 20.52 -9.41
C ILE A 67 9.25 20.80 -9.18
N GLU A 68 9.75 20.53 -7.97
CA GLU A 68 11.19 20.62 -7.68
C GLU A 68 11.89 19.37 -8.19
N VAL A 69 12.56 19.51 -9.31
CA VAL A 69 13.06 18.39 -10.12
C VAL A 69 14.45 17.92 -9.72
N ALA A 70 15.28 18.78 -9.14
CA ALA A 70 16.68 18.45 -8.89
C ALA A 70 17.42 19.45 -8.00
N PHE A 71 18.61 19.02 -7.54
CA PHE A 71 19.69 19.86 -7.06
C PHE A 71 20.87 19.79 -8.07
N PRO A 72 20.81 20.55 -9.19
CA PRO A 72 21.67 20.32 -10.35
C PRO A 72 23.17 20.48 -10.08
N SER A 73 23.54 21.31 -9.11
CA SER A 73 24.93 21.51 -8.75
C SER A 73 25.51 20.43 -7.82
N ALA A 74 24.65 19.53 -7.26
CA ALA A 74 25.07 18.47 -6.36
C ALA A 74 25.62 17.25 -7.10
N SER A 75 25.07 16.90 -8.28
CA SER A 75 25.49 15.74 -9.05
C SER A 75 25.27 15.91 -10.55
N ASP A 76 26.09 15.20 -11.34
CA ASP A 76 25.88 15.16 -12.79
C ASP A 76 24.59 14.45 -13.19
N THR A 77 24.11 13.50 -12.39
CA THR A 77 22.82 12.82 -12.59
C THR A 77 21.68 13.84 -12.55
N ASP A 78 21.65 14.68 -11.53
CA ASP A 78 20.63 15.72 -11.36
C ASP A 78 20.75 16.81 -12.46
N PHE A 79 21.96 17.23 -12.78
CA PHE A 79 22.19 18.17 -13.88
C PHE A 79 21.67 17.61 -15.21
N ASN A 80 22.05 16.39 -15.56
CA ASN A 80 21.64 15.73 -16.80
C ASN A 80 20.14 15.44 -16.86
N PHE A 81 19.50 15.15 -15.72
CA PHE A 81 18.05 14.98 -15.65
C PHE A 81 17.32 16.28 -16.04
N VAL A 82 17.74 17.42 -15.47
CA VAL A 82 17.17 18.73 -15.84
C VAL A 82 17.36 19.00 -17.33
N ARG A 83 18.56 18.77 -17.87
CA ARG A 83 18.81 18.91 -19.30
C ARG A 83 17.90 18.03 -20.15
N THR A 84 17.73 16.78 -19.74
CA THR A 84 16.91 15.81 -20.48
C THR A 84 15.45 16.24 -20.59
N ILE A 85 14.80 16.66 -19.48
CA ILE A 85 13.39 17.08 -19.53
C ILE A 85 13.17 18.35 -20.35
N ILE A 86 14.18 19.25 -20.40
CA ILE A 86 14.14 20.47 -21.22
C ILE A 86 14.34 20.12 -22.70
N GLU A 87 15.40 19.39 -23.04
CA GLU A 87 15.78 19.07 -24.42
C GLU A 87 14.76 18.16 -25.11
N GLN A 88 14.15 17.25 -24.36
CA GLN A 88 13.06 16.39 -24.85
C GLN A 88 11.68 17.05 -24.81
N LYS A 89 11.60 18.34 -24.37
CA LYS A 89 10.36 19.11 -24.29
C LYS A 89 9.26 18.42 -23.49
N MET A 90 9.62 17.81 -22.37
CA MET A 90 8.69 17.08 -21.51
C MET A 90 7.92 18.01 -20.56
N ILE A 91 8.32 19.27 -20.42
CA ILE A 91 7.73 20.24 -19.49
C ILE A 91 6.57 20.95 -20.18
N PRO A 92 5.31 20.79 -19.72
CA PRO A 92 4.18 21.55 -20.24
C PRO A 92 4.37 23.06 -20.07
N ASP A 93 3.72 23.84 -20.92
CA ASP A 93 3.84 25.29 -20.97
C ASP A 93 3.37 26.02 -19.71
N ASP A 94 2.54 25.39 -18.90
CA ASP A 94 1.95 25.90 -17.65
C ASP A 94 2.60 25.32 -16.38
N VAL A 95 3.67 24.52 -16.54
CA VAL A 95 4.43 23.92 -15.44
C VAL A 95 5.72 24.70 -15.21
N PHE A 96 6.00 25.03 -13.94
CA PHE A 96 7.28 25.55 -13.47
C PHE A 96 8.13 24.39 -12.93
N ILE A 97 9.33 24.22 -13.46
CA ILE A 97 10.33 23.39 -12.80
C ILE A 97 11.04 24.20 -11.73
N GLN A 98 11.23 23.63 -10.55
CA GLN A 98 12.00 24.24 -9.47
C GLN A 98 13.36 23.56 -9.37
N VAL A 99 14.42 24.32 -9.16
CA VAL A 99 15.78 23.81 -8.96
C VAL A 99 16.41 24.45 -7.74
N LEU A 100 17.03 23.60 -6.91
CA LEU A 100 17.65 24.02 -5.65
C LEU A 100 19.11 24.39 -5.83
N THR A 101 19.55 25.43 -5.12
CA THR A 101 20.96 25.83 -5.02
C THR A 101 21.28 26.42 -3.65
N PRO A 102 22.44 26.10 -3.03
CA PRO A 102 22.87 26.81 -1.83
C PRO A 102 23.39 28.21 -2.20
N ALA A 103 23.45 29.08 -1.21
CA ALA A 103 24.02 30.43 -1.35
C ALA A 103 25.56 30.39 -1.55
N ARG A 104 26.01 29.90 -2.73
CA ARG A 104 27.43 29.84 -3.19
C ARG A 104 27.49 30.11 -4.68
N GLU A 105 28.33 31.07 -5.08
CA GLU A 105 28.39 31.57 -6.44
C GLU A 105 28.59 30.49 -7.50
N GLU A 106 29.60 29.63 -7.34
CA GLU A 106 29.90 28.59 -8.33
C GLU A 106 28.74 27.61 -8.52
N LEU A 107 28.01 27.28 -7.42
CA LEU A 107 26.87 26.34 -7.46
C LEU A 107 25.63 27.02 -8.06
N ILE A 108 25.41 28.29 -7.77
CA ILE A 108 24.34 29.09 -8.39
C ILE A 108 24.57 29.14 -9.92
N ARG A 109 25.78 29.47 -10.39
CA ARG A 109 26.09 29.51 -11.82
C ARG A 109 25.89 28.18 -12.51
N LYS A 110 26.37 27.07 -11.91
CA LYS A 110 26.15 25.70 -12.43
C LYS A 110 24.64 25.35 -12.51
N THR A 111 23.86 25.79 -11.53
CA THR A 111 22.40 25.60 -11.53
C THR A 111 21.74 26.35 -12.69
N PHE A 112 22.14 27.60 -12.96
CA PHE A 112 21.66 28.39 -14.13
C PHE A 112 22.04 27.75 -15.47
N GLU A 113 23.21 27.12 -15.57
CA GLU A 113 23.59 26.37 -16.77
C GLU A 113 22.66 25.20 -17.06
N SER A 114 22.19 24.50 -15.99
CA SER A 114 21.31 23.34 -16.14
C SER A 114 19.94 23.69 -16.70
N ILE A 115 19.40 24.86 -16.39
CA ILE A 115 18.03 25.26 -16.78
C ILE A 115 17.96 26.02 -18.10
N LYS A 116 19.08 26.22 -18.80
CA LYS A 116 19.12 26.97 -20.07
C LYS A 116 18.12 26.39 -21.07
N GLY A 117 17.24 27.26 -21.59
CA GLY A 117 16.19 26.90 -22.54
C GLY A 117 14.89 26.36 -21.92
N ALA A 118 14.79 26.32 -20.59
CA ALA A 118 13.50 26.09 -19.93
C ALA A 118 12.60 27.32 -20.06
N LYS A 119 11.26 27.06 -20.21
CA LYS A 119 10.28 28.15 -20.35
C LYS A 119 9.97 28.82 -19.02
N ASN A 120 9.66 28.02 -17.98
CA ASN A 120 9.28 28.51 -16.67
C ASN A 120 10.14 27.85 -15.59
N VAL A 121 10.77 28.64 -14.73
CA VAL A 121 11.68 28.15 -13.68
C VAL A 121 11.42 28.86 -12.36
N ILE A 122 11.40 28.12 -11.26
CA ILE A 122 11.55 28.65 -9.90
C ILE A 122 13.00 28.41 -9.50
N MET A 123 13.73 29.52 -9.28
CA MET A 123 15.08 29.43 -8.74
C MET A 123 15.03 29.47 -7.22
N HIS A 124 15.25 28.32 -6.60
CA HIS A 124 15.17 28.12 -5.16
C HIS A 124 16.57 28.19 -4.54
N MET A 125 16.85 29.24 -3.78
CA MET A 125 18.11 29.41 -3.05
C MET A 125 17.91 29.26 -1.55
N TYR A 126 18.87 28.63 -0.86
CA TYR A 126 18.80 28.44 0.58
C TYR A 126 20.13 28.70 1.28
N ASN A 127 20.05 29.04 2.56
CA ASN A 127 21.12 28.89 3.55
C ASN A 127 20.54 28.70 4.95
N ALA A 128 21.25 27.96 5.80
CA ALA A 128 20.80 27.72 7.18
C ALA A 128 20.90 28.97 8.06
N SER A 129 19.90 29.14 8.93
CA SER A 129 19.72 30.37 9.71
C SER A 129 19.67 30.18 11.22
N SER A 130 19.48 28.93 11.73
CA SER A 130 19.37 28.70 13.18
C SER A 130 20.68 28.93 13.95
N PRO A 131 20.61 29.25 15.27
CA PRO A 131 21.78 29.45 16.11
C PRO A 131 22.77 28.28 16.03
N LEU A 132 22.27 27.04 16.10
CA LEU A 132 23.13 25.86 16.06
C LEU A 132 23.97 25.80 14.78
N PHE A 133 23.35 26.06 13.63
CA PHE A 133 24.07 26.06 12.35
C PHE A 133 25.03 27.26 12.23
N ARG A 134 24.60 28.45 12.67
CA ARG A 134 25.48 29.61 12.66
C ARG A 134 26.71 29.39 13.54
N ASP A 135 26.53 28.89 14.75
CA ASP A 135 27.62 28.80 15.73
C ASP A 135 28.51 27.56 15.50
N VAL A 136 27.92 26.39 15.26
CA VAL A 136 28.66 25.12 15.23
C VAL A 136 29.11 24.73 13.83
N VAL A 137 28.27 24.97 12.80
CA VAL A 137 28.58 24.50 11.43
C VAL A 137 29.36 25.53 10.62
N PHE A 138 28.97 26.82 10.70
CA PHE A 138 29.53 27.86 9.83
C PHE A 138 30.42 28.87 10.55
N GLY A 139 30.33 29.00 11.85
CA GLY A 139 31.04 30.07 12.60
C GLY A 139 30.58 31.49 12.21
N ASN A 140 29.30 31.68 11.89
CA ASN A 140 28.73 32.92 11.37
C ASN A 140 27.88 33.65 12.42
N SER A 141 28.05 34.96 12.52
CA SER A 141 27.08 35.85 13.19
C SER A 141 25.78 35.96 12.37
N GLN A 142 24.73 36.51 13.00
CA GLN A 142 23.49 36.85 12.29
C GLN A 142 23.78 37.79 11.10
N ASP A 143 24.61 38.80 11.26
CA ASP A 143 24.93 39.76 10.19
C ASP A 143 25.65 39.07 9.02
N LYS A 144 26.63 38.21 9.28
CA LYS A 144 27.29 37.43 8.22
C LYS A 144 26.32 36.51 7.49
N THR A 145 25.33 35.95 8.20
CA THR A 145 24.29 35.11 7.59
C THR A 145 23.38 35.94 6.67
N VAL A 146 23.03 37.18 7.08
CA VAL A 146 22.31 38.15 6.22
C VAL A 146 23.14 38.53 5.02
N ASP A 147 24.41 38.89 5.21
CA ASP A 147 25.33 39.31 4.11
C ASP A 147 25.47 38.18 3.06
N LEU A 148 25.56 36.91 3.53
CA LEU A 148 25.61 35.76 2.64
C LEU A 148 24.34 35.66 1.78
N ALA A 149 23.17 35.71 2.40
CA ALA A 149 21.88 35.63 1.69
C ALA A 149 21.69 36.80 0.71
N VAL A 150 21.98 38.03 1.15
CA VAL A 150 21.84 39.26 0.36
C VAL A 150 22.78 39.25 -0.85
N THR A 151 24.05 38.88 -0.65
CA THR A 151 25.05 38.84 -1.74
C THR A 151 24.62 37.88 -2.84
N HIS A 152 24.20 36.68 -2.45
CA HIS A 152 23.81 35.65 -3.42
C HIS A 152 22.40 35.89 -4.01
N THR A 153 21.49 36.55 -3.30
CA THR A 153 20.23 37.04 -3.88
C THR A 153 20.47 38.04 -4.99
N LYS A 154 21.43 38.98 -4.82
CA LYS A 154 21.81 39.91 -5.89
C LYS A 154 22.38 39.21 -7.11
N LEU A 155 23.23 38.19 -6.90
CA LEU A 155 23.77 37.36 -7.99
C LEU A 155 22.66 36.62 -8.72
N VAL A 156 21.72 35.96 -7.99
CA VAL A 156 20.57 35.28 -8.60
C VAL A 156 19.73 36.26 -9.41
N ARG A 157 19.46 37.45 -8.88
CA ARG A 157 18.74 38.50 -9.62
C ARG A 157 19.44 38.89 -10.93
N GLU A 158 20.74 39.11 -10.91
CA GLU A 158 21.52 39.44 -12.10
C GLU A 158 21.47 38.33 -13.16
N LEU A 159 21.58 37.07 -12.74
CA LEU A 159 21.48 35.92 -13.63
C LEU A 159 20.05 35.75 -14.18
N ILE A 160 19.02 35.93 -13.37
CA ILE A 160 17.61 35.93 -13.81
C ILE A 160 17.41 37.04 -14.86
N GLU A 161 17.87 38.25 -14.63
CA GLU A 161 17.80 39.35 -15.61
C GLU A 161 18.51 39.00 -16.92
N HIS A 162 19.63 38.26 -16.85
CA HIS A 162 20.36 37.81 -18.03
C HIS A 162 19.57 36.74 -18.81
N TYR A 163 19.14 35.67 -18.15
CA TYR A 163 18.47 34.54 -18.80
C TYR A 163 17.01 34.80 -19.20
N SER A 164 16.37 35.84 -18.65
CA SER A 164 15.04 36.28 -19.05
C SER A 164 15.01 37.02 -20.39
N LYS A 165 16.17 37.49 -20.88
CA LYS A 165 16.23 38.15 -22.18
C LYS A 165 16.02 37.16 -23.32
N PRO A 166 15.24 37.52 -24.36
CA PRO A 166 14.96 36.61 -25.47
C PRO A 166 16.22 36.01 -26.12
N GLU A 167 17.27 36.83 -26.27
CA GLU A 167 18.56 36.40 -26.83
C GLU A 167 19.31 35.38 -25.96
N ASN A 168 18.98 35.26 -24.67
CA ASN A 168 19.62 34.38 -23.70
C ASN A 168 18.72 33.20 -23.24
N GLY A 169 17.54 33.04 -23.89
CA GLY A 169 16.63 31.92 -23.61
C GLY A 169 15.18 32.33 -23.32
N GLY A 170 14.95 33.59 -22.90
CA GLY A 170 13.60 34.11 -22.64
C GLY A 170 12.85 33.40 -21.51
N THR A 171 13.57 32.84 -20.54
CA THR A 171 13.00 32.10 -19.43
C THR A 171 12.18 32.99 -18.50
N ASN A 172 10.99 32.56 -18.15
CA ASN A 172 10.15 33.17 -17.13
C ASN A 172 10.52 32.63 -15.74
N PHE A 173 10.92 33.52 -14.83
CA PHE A 173 11.42 33.15 -13.52
C PHE A 173 10.51 33.60 -12.38
N LYS A 174 10.41 32.72 -11.37
CA LYS A 174 10.08 33.06 -9.99
C LYS A 174 11.32 32.86 -9.13
N TYR A 175 11.45 33.66 -8.06
CA TYR A 175 12.52 33.50 -7.08
C TYR A 175 11.98 33.03 -5.74
N GLU A 176 12.63 32.01 -5.22
CA GLU A 176 12.33 31.40 -3.92
C GLU A 176 13.58 31.44 -3.04
N TYR A 177 13.37 31.80 -1.77
CA TYR A 177 14.39 31.77 -0.74
C TYR A 177 13.94 31.02 0.49
N SER A 178 14.78 30.09 0.98
CA SER A 178 14.58 29.36 2.24
C SER A 178 15.61 29.76 3.29
N PRO A 179 15.18 30.33 4.43
CA PRO A 179 15.98 30.34 5.66
C PRO A 179 15.92 28.92 6.26
N GLU A 180 16.76 28.02 5.78
CA GLU A 180 16.81 26.63 6.24
C GLU A 180 16.90 26.55 7.76
N THR A 181 16.30 25.56 8.39
CA THR A 181 16.11 25.44 9.84
C THR A 181 15.25 26.56 10.47
N PHE A 182 14.27 27.08 9.72
CA PHE A 182 13.40 28.19 10.13
C PHE A 182 12.77 27.96 11.51
N THR A 183 12.23 26.77 11.80
CA THR A 183 11.57 26.47 13.07
C THR A 183 12.49 26.52 14.29
N GLN A 184 13.80 26.47 14.07
CA GLN A 184 14.84 26.57 15.11
C GLN A 184 15.51 27.95 15.13
N THR A 185 15.11 28.86 14.22
CA THR A 185 15.64 30.21 14.10
C THR A 185 14.85 31.16 15.00
N GLU A 186 15.53 32.15 15.58
CA GLU A 186 14.86 33.22 16.32
C GLU A 186 13.92 33.98 15.37
N MET A 187 12.66 34.14 15.78
CA MET A 187 11.62 34.66 14.88
C MET A 187 11.91 36.08 14.38
N ASP A 188 12.40 36.98 15.25
CA ASP A 188 12.78 38.33 14.85
C ASP A 188 13.92 38.31 13.82
N PHE A 189 14.87 37.39 13.97
CA PHE A 189 15.95 37.21 13.04
C PHE A 189 15.48 36.63 11.71
N ALA A 190 14.58 35.65 11.73
CA ALA A 190 14.00 35.10 10.50
C ALA A 190 13.26 36.16 9.68
N VAL A 191 12.47 37.01 10.33
CA VAL A 191 11.79 38.15 9.70
C VAL A 191 12.83 39.12 9.12
N ARG A 192 13.82 39.55 9.92
CA ARG A 192 14.91 40.44 9.47
C ARG A 192 15.63 39.87 8.24
N LEU A 193 16.03 38.63 8.26
CA LEU A 193 16.76 37.96 7.18
C LEU A 193 15.94 37.99 5.88
N CYS A 194 14.66 37.59 5.92
CA CYS A 194 13.77 37.59 4.75
C CYS A 194 13.48 39.04 4.25
N GLU A 195 13.38 40.04 5.15
CA GLU A 195 13.27 41.45 4.74
C GLU A 195 14.46 41.91 3.95
N GLU A 196 15.68 41.61 4.39
CA GLU A 196 16.90 41.98 3.69
C GLU A 196 17.04 41.25 2.34
N VAL A 197 16.65 39.97 2.27
CA VAL A 197 16.56 39.20 1.02
C VAL A 197 15.53 39.84 0.06
N ARG A 198 14.32 40.19 0.54
CA ARG A 198 13.30 40.85 -0.28
C ARG A 198 13.78 42.19 -0.85
N LYS A 199 14.46 43.01 0.00
CA LYS A 199 15.08 44.26 -0.45
C LYS A 199 16.18 44.04 -1.50
N ALA A 200 17.03 43.02 -1.30
CA ALA A 200 18.08 42.65 -2.25
C ALA A 200 17.51 42.13 -3.58
N TRP A 201 16.43 41.37 -3.53
CA TRP A 201 15.70 40.95 -4.71
C TRP A 201 15.12 42.13 -5.48
N GLY A 202 14.44 43.05 -4.81
CA GLY A 202 13.99 44.33 -5.36
C GLY A 202 13.01 44.27 -6.53
N LYS A 203 12.49 43.07 -6.88
CA LYS A 203 11.55 42.82 -7.99
C LYS A 203 10.17 42.33 -7.48
N ALA A 204 10.01 42.18 -6.17
CA ALA A 204 8.75 41.72 -5.59
C ALA A 204 7.64 42.76 -5.81
N SER A 205 6.48 42.30 -6.24
CA SER A 205 5.25 43.07 -6.40
C SER A 205 4.05 42.15 -6.21
N VAL A 206 2.84 42.70 -6.21
CA VAL A 206 1.61 41.89 -6.12
C VAL A 206 1.49 40.91 -7.29
N ASP A 207 1.94 41.28 -8.49
CA ASP A 207 1.88 40.48 -9.70
C ASP A 207 3.11 39.57 -9.89
N ASN A 208 4.21 39.85 -9.21
CA ASN A 208 5.46 39.09 -9.26
C ASN A 208 5.98 38.85 -7.83
N LYS A 209 5.32 37.97 -7.09
CA LYS A 209 5.63 37.72 -5.69
C LYS A 209 6.94 36.96 -5.52
N ILE A 210 7.70 37.33 -4.48
CA ILE A 210 8.80 36.50 -3.99
C ILE A 210 8.23 35.34 -3.15
N ILE A 211 8.86 34.17 -3.23
CA ILE A 211 8.48 33.01 -2.42
C ILE A 211 9.44 32.90 -1.24
N PHE A 212 8.90 32.91 -0.02
CA PHE A 212 9.63 32.51 1.17
C PHE A 212 9.16 31.14 1.62
N ASN A 213 10.04 30.16 1.52
CA ASN A 213 9.81 28.82 2.01
C ASN A 213 10.31 28.72 3.45
N LEU A 214 9.40 28.44 4.39
CA LEU A 214 9.63 28.44 5.84
C LEU A 214 9.64 27.00 6.37
N PRO A 215 10.78 26.24 6.22
CA PRO A 215 10.77 24.83 6.47
C PRO A 215 10.81 24.47 7.97
N ALA A 216 9.99 23.50 8.35
CA ALA A 216 10.28 22.71 9.54
C ALA A 216 11.29 21.63 9.13
N THR A 217 12.53 22.03 8.87
CA THR A 217 13.64 21.18 8.44
C THR A 217 13.80 19.95 9.32
N VAL A 218 13.58 20.13 10.62
CA VAL A 218 13.30 19.08 11.59
C VAL A 218 12.05 19.49 12.36
N GLU A 219 11.11 18.57 12.52
CA GLU A 219 9.90 18.81 13.31
C GLU A 219 10.25 18.78 14.81
N ILE A 220 10.60 19.93 15.38
CA ILE A 220 11.08 20.05 16.75
C ILE A 220 9.99 20.30 17.79
N GLY A 221 8.81 20.74 17.36
CA GLY A 221 7.69 21.14 18.21
C GLY A 221 6.34 20.57 17.72
N PRO A 222 5.27 20.76 18.49
CA PRO A 222 3.94 20.36 18.06
C PRO A 222 3.42 21.26 16.92
N PRO A 223 2.43 20.81 16.14
CA PRO A 223 1.91 21.52 14.97
C PRO A 223 1.44 22.96 15.26
N ASN A 224 0.82 23.18 16.42
CA ASN A 224 0.38 24.51 16.84
C ASN A 224 1.55 25.50 17.03
N HIS A 225 2.72 25.00 17.42
CA HIS A 225 3.91 25.85 17.53
C HIS A 225 4.39 26.31 16.14
N TYR A 226 4.38 25.41 15.16
CA TYR A 226 4.69 25.78 13.79
C TYR A 226 3.69 26.81 13.23
N ALA A 227 2.40 26.61 13.47
CA ALA A 227 1.37 27.59 13.08
C ALA A 227 1.60 28.97 13.75
N ASP A 228 1.96 28.99 15.03
CA ASP A 228 2.32 30.23 15.72
C ASP A 228 3.51 30.93 15.04
N GLN A 229 4.55 30.18 14.65
CA GLN A 229 5.71 30.73 13.95
C GLN A 229 5.33 31.31 12.58
N ILE A 230 4.44 30.63 11.85
CA ILE A 230 3.96 31.13 10.54
C ILE A 230 3.11 32.39 10.71
N GLU A 231 2.16 32.40 11.65
CA GLU A 231 1.36 33.63 11.90
C GLU A 231 2.22 34.79 12.39
N TYR A 232 3.20 34.51 13.27
CA TYR A 232 4.17 35.51 13.70
C TYR A 232 4.90 36.12 12.49
N PHE A 233 5.47 35.26 11.65
CA PHE A 233 6.18 35.70 10.46
C PHE A 233 5.28 36.53 9.53
N CYS A 234 4.07 36.03 9.22
CA CYS A 234 3.11 36.70 8.34
C CYS A 234 2.67 38.09 8.86
N THR A 235 2.62 38.27 10.18
CA THR A 235 2.18 39.53 10.80
C THR A 235 3.32 40.53 11.02
N HIS A 236 4.60 40.10 10.97
CA HIS A 236 5.75 40.94 11.20
C HIS A 236 6.55 41.28 9.92
N ILE A 237 6.40 40.48 8.85
CA ILE A 237 7.03 40.75 7.56
C ILE A 237 6.31 41.92 6.88
N SER A 238 7.06 42.89 6.30
CA SER A 238 6.47 43.97 5.56
C SER A 238 6.03 43.50 4.16
N LYS A 239 5.04 44.18 3.57
CA LYS A 239 4.61 43.91 2.20
C LYS A 239 4.16 42.46 1.97
N ARG A 240 3.38 41.92 2.92
CA ARG A 240 2.87 40.53 2.88
C ARG A 240 2.17 40.19 1.56
N GLU A 241 1.52 41.16 0.95
CA GLU A 241 0.82 41.02 -0.35
C GLU A 241 1.76 40.75 -1.54
N GLU A 242 3.04 41.09 -1.42
CA GLU A 242 4.09 40.83 -2.43
C GLU A 242 4.80 39.47 -2.23
N ILE A 243 4.35 38.65 -1.27
CA ILE A 243 5.03 37.43 -0.81
C ILE A 243 4.09 36.23 -0.92
N ILE A 244 4.64 35.10 -1.37
CA ILE A 244 4.06 33.76 -1.20
C ILE A 244 4.77 33.09 -0.03
N ILE A 245 4.03 32.67 0.98
CA ILE A 245 4.56 31.88 2.09
C ILE A 245 4.39 30.39 1.75
N SER A 246 5.50 29.71 1.53
CA SER A 246 5.57 28.28 1.29
C SER A 246 5.88 27.54 2.59
N LEU A 247 5.16 26.47 2.84
CA LEU A 247 5.33 25.61 4.01
C LEU A 247 5.97 24.29 3.58
N HIS A 248 7.02 23.88 4.30
CA HIS A 248 7.77 22.65 3.98
C HIS A 248 8.03 21.88 5.29
N PRO A 249 7.02 21.25 5.88
CA PRO A 249 7.20 20.49 7.12
C PRO A 249 7.69 19.07 6.85
N HIS A 250 8.73 18.65 7.60
CA HIS A 250 9.12 17.25 7.76
C HIS A 250 8.29 16.56 8.84
N ASN A 251 8.37 15.22 8.92
CA ASN A 251 7.47 14.36 9.67
C ASN A 251 8.14 13.66 10.86
N ASP A 252 9.17 14.28 11.47
CA ASP A 252 9.98 13.66 12.54
C ASP A 252 9.16 13.26 13.77
N ARG A 253 8.03 13.92 14.03
CA ARG A 253 7.11 13.65 15.13
C ARG A 253 5.81 13.01 14.68
N GLY A 254 5.67 12.70 13.37
CA GLY A 254 4.45 12.15 12.79
C GLY A 254 3.32 13.18 12.63
N CYS A 255 3.63 14.48 12.58
CA CYS A 255 2.62 15.54 12.56
C CYS A 255 2.73 16.48 11.37
N ALA A 256 3.48 16.13 10.32
CA ALA A 256 3.72 17.03 9.17
C ALA A 256 2.43 17.48 8.49
N VAL A 257 1.45 16.57 8.31
CA VAL A 257 0.14 16.92 7.72
C VAL A 257 -0.60 17.92 8.61
N ALA A 258 -0.67 17.67 9.92
CA ALA A 258 -1.30 18.60 10.85
C ALA A 258 -0.57 19.95 10.90
N ALA A 259 0.78 19.94 10.83
CA ALA A 259 1.57 21.18 10.78
C ALA A 259 1.27 21.98 9.51
N ALA A 260 1.11 21.31 8.35
CA ALA A 260 0.72 21.94 7.10
C ALA A 260 -0.70 22.55 7.18
N GLU A 261 -1.69 21.78 7.66
CA GLU A 261 -3.08 22.26 7.81
C GLU A 261 -3.14 23.50 8.70
N LEU A 262 -2.51 23.45 9.88
CA LEU A 262 -2.51 24.59 10.81
C LEU A 262 -1.67 25.76 10.29
N GLY A 263 -0.57 25.49 9.57
CA GLY A 263 0.26 26.50 8.90
C GLY A 263 -0.50 27.26 7.81
N LEU A 264 -1.37 26.57 7.06
CA LEU A 264 -2.26 27.21 6.08
C LEU A 264 -3.27 28.14 6.77
N LEU A 265 -3.86 27.74 7.88
CA LEU A 265 -4.72 28.62 8.70
C LEU A 265 -3.94 29.84 9.23
N ALA A 266 -2.65 29.65 9.51
CA ALA A 266 -1.77 30.70 10.02
C ALA A 266 -1.32 31.71 8.96
N GLY A 267 -1.56 31.44 7.67
CA GLY A 267 -1.25 32.35 6.58
C GLY A 267 -0.32 31.79 5.50
N GLY A 268 -0.06 30.48 5.47
CA GLY A 268 0.59 29.83 4.36
C GLY A 268 -0.24 29.90 3.08
N ASP A 269 0.43 30.07 1.94
CA ASP A 269 -0.18 30.15 0.61
C ASP A 269 0.13 28.92 -0.24
N ARG A 270 1.25 28.22 0.04
CA ARG A 270 1.86 27.18 -0.76
C ARG A 270 2.37 26.04 0.12
N ILE A 271 2.34 24.84 -0.39
CA ILE A 271 2.87 23.65 0.30
C ILE A 271 3.90 22.95 -0.58
N GLU A 272 5.04 22.63 0.00
CA GLU A 272 6.05 21.74 -0.56
C GLU A 272 6.05 20.42 0.21
N GLY A 273 5.98 19.31 -0.51
CA GLY A 273 5.98 17.98 0.07
C GLY A 273 6.17 16.88 -0.96
N CYS A 274 6.00 15.65 -0.53
CA CYS A 274 6.11 14.49 -1.39
C CYS A 274 4.78 13.74 -1.48
N VAL A 275 4.53 13.15 -2.64
CA VAL A 275 3.42 12.21 -2.83
C VAL A 275 3.69 10.98 -1.96
N LEU A 276 2.75 10.66 -1.06
CA LEU A 276 2.86 9.65 -0.02
C LEU A 276 3.96 9.90 1.03
N GLY A 277 4.48 11.12 1.13
CA GLY A 277 5.28 11.58 2.26
C GLY A 277 6.71 11.07 2.34
N ASN A 278 7.31 10.59 1.23
CA ASN A 278 8.72 10.18 1.23
C ASN A 278 9.67 11.35 1.50
N GLY A 279 10.85 11.10 2.06
CA GLY A 279 11.86 12.12 2.30
C GLY A 279 12.83 11.76 3.41
N GLU A 280 13.68 12.71 3.77
CA GLU A 280 14.71 12.56 4.79
C GLU A 280 14.12 12.08 6.14
N ARG A 281 14.84 11.20 6.82
CA ARG A 281 14.50 10.64 8.13
C ARG A 281 13.14 9.93 8.15
N THR A 282 12.07 10.66 8.48
CA THR A 282 10.68 10.16 8.56
C THR A 282 9.79 10.67 7.42
N GLY A 283 10.37 11.43 6.50
CA GLY A 283 9.70 11.95 5.31
C GLY A 283 9.27 13.41 5.39
N ASN A 284 8.73 13.88 4.29
CA ASN A 284 8.07 15.18 4.11
C ASN A 284 6.58 15.10 4.45
N VAL A 285 5.90 16.24 4.44
CA VAL A 285 4.44 16.23 4.45
C VAL A 285 3.90 15.43 3.26
N ASP A 286 2.94 14.56 3.55
CA ASP A 286 2.26 13.77 2.54
C ASP A 286 1.21 14.61 1.80
N LEU A 287 1.48 14.90 0.54
CA LEU A 287 0.61 15.74 -0.30
C LEU A 287 -0.71 15.03 -0.63
N VAL A 288 -0.72 13.69 -0.75
CA VAL A 288 -1.95 12.92 -0.99
C VAL A 288 -2.88 13.05 0.21
N THR A 289 -2.37 12.76 1.40
CA THR A 289 -3.17 12.87 2.63
C THR A 289 -3.67 14.30 2.83
N LEU A 290 -2.82 15.31 2.64
CA LEU A 290 -3.22 16.71 2.81
C LEU A 290 -4.28 17.16 1.79
N ALA A 291 -4.14 16.79 0.52
CA ALA A 291 -5.11 17.12 -0.53
C ALA A 291 -6.46 16.45 -0.28
N LEU A 292 -6.46 15.17 0.11
CA LEU A 292 -7.69 14.43 0.39
C LEU A 292 -8.36 14.85 1.70
N ASN A 293 -7.60 15.29 2.71
CA ASN A 293 -8.16 15.93 3.89
C ASN A 293 -8.96 17.19 3.52
N GLN A 294 -8.45 18.01 2.60
CA GLN A 294 -9.17 19.18 2.12
C GLN A 294 -10.38 18.79 1.26
N PHE A 295 -10.22 17.80 0.37
CA PHE A 295 -11.31 17.29 -0.47
C PHE A 295 -12.49 16.80 0.37
N THR A 296 -12.25 16.06 1.44
CA THR A 296 -13.29 15.57 2.36
C THR A 296 -13.94 16.67 3.20
N GLN A 297 -13.39 17.89 3.20
CA GLN A 297 -14.00 19.11 3.75
C GLN A 297 -14.71 19.95 2.68
N GLY A 298 -14.87 19.45 1.46
CA GLY A 298 -15.52 20.14 0.36
C GLY A 298 -14.66 21.18 -0.34
N ILE A 299 -13.34 21.14 -0.16
CA ILE A 299 -12.39 22.01 -0.83
C ILE A 299 -11.78 21.27 -2.01
N GLN A 300 -12.06 21.73 -3.23
CA GLN A 300 -11.42 21.19 -4.42
C GLN A 300 -9.89 21.40 -4.32
N PRO A 301 -9.06 20.34 -4.46
CA PRO A 301 -7.58 20.46 -4.33
C PRO A 301 -6.90 21.20 -5.50
N GLY A 302 -7.58 22.12 -6.19
CA GLY A 302 -7.06 22.85 -7.33
C GLY A 302 -6.86 21.96 -8.55
N PRO A 303 -5.66 21.99 -9.19
CA PRO A 303 -5.39 21.18 -10.38
C PRO A 303 -5.05 19.72 -10.08
N ILE A 304 -4.96 19.33 -8.80
CA ILE A 304 -4.55 17.97 -8.39
C ILE A 304 -5.73 17.02 -8.57
N ASP A 305 -5.52 15.97 -9.38
CA ASP A 305 -6.45 14.88 -9.61
C ASP A 305 -5.92 13.56 -9.01
N LEU A 306 -6.64 13.03 -8.04
CA LEU A 306 -6.35 11.78 -7.35
C LEU A 306 -7.46 10.73 -7.59
N SER A 307 -8.26 10.90 -8.64
CA SER A 307 -9.35 9.98 -8.99
C SER A 307 -8.88 8.58 -9.42
N ASP A 308 -7.58 8.42 -9.74
CA ASP A 308 -6.92 7.12 -9.93
C ASP A 308 -5.72 7.02 -8.97
N LEU A 309 -6.02 6.99 -7.67
CA LEU A 309 -5.01 6.96 -6.62
C LEU A 309 -4.10 5.73 -6.71
N GLN A 310 -4.63 4.58 -7.15
CA GLN A 310 -3.84 3.36 -7.26
C GLN A 310 -2.68 3.53 -8.26
N SER A 311 -2.92 4.15 -9.41
CA SER A 311 -1.84 4.38 -10.38
C SER A 311 -0.76 5.35 -9.85
N VAL A 312 -1.13 6.26 -8.96
CA VAL A 312 -0.17 7.12 -8.24
C VAL A 312 0.68 6.29 -7.29
N VAL A 313 0.04 5.43 -6.48
CA VAL A 313 0.72 4.50 -5.55
C VAL A 313 1.71 3.61 -6.32
N ASP A 314 1.31 3.03 -7.45
CA ASP A 314 2.13 2.14 -8.25
C ASP A 314 3.38 2.83 -8.81
N VAL A 315 3.25 4.07 -9.29
CA VAL A 315 4.42 4.83 -9.77
C VAL A 315 5.35 5.19 -8.62
N VAL A 316 4.82 5.72 -7.51
CA VAL A 316 5.63 6.13 -6.36
C VAL A 316 6.38 4.93 -5.78
N THR A 317 5.70 3.81 -5.52
CA THR A 317 6.33 2.62 -4.94
C THR A 317 7.39 2.03 -5.85
N SER A 318 7.13 1.95 -7.16
CA SER A 318 8.09 1.39 -8.11
C SER A 318 9.29 2.31 -8.38
N CYS A 319 9.13 3.63 -8.25
CA CYS A 319 10.23 4.58 -8.42
C CYS A 319 11.08 4.73 -7.15
N ASN A 320 10.46 4.69 -5.97
CA ASN A 320 11.14 4.82 -4.68
C ASN A 320 11.70 3.49 -4.14
N ASP A 321 11.27 2.36 -4.69
CA ASP A 321 11.54 1.01 -4.16
C ASP A 321 11.15 0.88 -2.66
N LEU A 322 10.06 1.54 -2.28
CA LEU A 322 9.52 1.56 -0.92
C LEU A 322 8.03 1.24 -0.94
N PRO A 323 7.57 0.21 -0.19
CA PRO A 323 6.15 -0.13 -0.11
C PRO A 323 5.38 0.91 0.69
N VAL A 324 4.13 1.17 0.30
CA VAL A 324 3.20 1.96 1.11
C VAL A 324 2.73 1.13 2.30
N HIS A 325 2.63 1.76 3.47
CA HIS A 325 2.12 1.06 4.65
C HIS A 325 0.65 0.66 4.42
N PRO A 326 0.23 -0.61 4.75
CA PRO A 326 -1.13 -1.08 4.48
C PRO A 326 -2.26 -0.23 5.09
N ARG A 327 -1.96 0.56 6.10
CA ARG A 327 -2.89 1.50 6.77
C ARG A 327 -2.50 2.96 6.56
N HIS A 328 -1.80 3.26 5.46
CA HIS A 328 -1.52 4.63 5.07
C HIS A 328 -2.84 5.36 4.79
N PRO A 329 -3.06 6.58 5.29
CA PRO A 329 -4.28 7.32 5.00
C PRO A 329 -4.60 7.34 3.50
N TYR A 330 -5.85 7.03 3.15
CA TYR A 330 -6.40 6.93 1.79
C TYR A 330 -5.73 5.92 0.84
N ALA A 331 -4.41 5.77 0.86
CA ALA A 331 -3.63 5.00 -0.10
C ALA A 331 -3.29 3.57 0.35
N GLY A 332 -3.50 3.25 1.61
CA GLY A 332 -3.20 1.91 2.14
C GLY A 332 -4.24 0.87 1.71
N GLU A 333 -3.78 -0.34 1.42
CA GLU A 333 -4.62 -1.45 0.95
C GLU A 333 -5.77 -1.84 1.91
N LEU A 334 -5.66 -1.49 3.20
CA LEU A 334 -6.63 -1.82 4.24
C LEU A 334 -7.55 -0.64 4.63
N VAL A 335 -7.40 0.51 3.98
CA VAL A 335 -8.11 1.74 4.41
C VAL A 335 -9.62 1.63 4.22
N PHE A 336 -10.07 0.98 3.14
CA PHE A 336 -11.49 0.79 2.86
C PHE A 336 -12.01 -0.58 3.29
N THR A 337 -11.22 -1.35 4.04
CA THR A 337 -11.58 -2.69 4.49
C THR A 337 -12.14 -2.68 5.91
N ALA A 338 -13.31 -3.26 6.10
CA ALA A 338 -13.86 -3.55 7.41
C ALA A 338 -13.73 -5.05 7.72
N PHE A 339 -13.07 -5.37 8.82
CA PHE A 339 -12.88 -6.76 9.28
C PHE A 339 -13.98 -7.24 10.23
N SER A 340 -14.68 -6.32 10.89
CA SER A 340 -15.78 -6.61 11.80
C SER A 340 -17.10 -6.75 11.04
N GLY A 341 -17.86 -7.83 11.29
CA GLY A 341 -19.17 -8.05 10.67
C GLY A 341 -20.18 -6.94 10.95
N SER A 342 -20.13 -6.32 12.14
CA SER A 342 -20.99 -5.17 12.49
C SER A 342 -20.62 -3.91 11.68
N HIS A 343 -19.32 -3.69 11.40
CA HIS A 343 -18.88 -2.59 10.54
C HIS A 343 -19.31 -2.81 9.09
N GLN A 344 -19.16 -4.04 8.58
CA GLN A 344 -19.57 -4.40 7.21
C GLN A 344 -21.08 -4.20 7.01
N ASP A 345 -21.92 -4.62 7.98
CA ASP A 345 -23.37 -4.41 7.96
C ASP A 345 -23.72 -2.91 7.99
N ALA A 346 -23.04 -2.12 8.84
CA ALA A 346 -23.24 -0.69 8.90
C ALA A 346 -22.88 0.02 7.58
N ILE A 347 -21.75 -0.34 6.96
CA ILE A 347 -21.31 0.20 5.67
C ILE A 347 -22.32 -0.16 4.57
N LYS A 348 -22.76 -1.42 4.49
CA LYS A 348 -23.77 -1.87 3.52
C LYS A 348 -25.07 -1.06 3.64
N LYS A 349 -25.56 -0.86 4.87
CA LYS A 349 -26.72 -0.03 5.14
C LYS A 349 -26.48 1.45 4.80
N GLY A 350 -25.25 1.93 5.07
CA GLY A 350 -24.81 3.28 4.75
C GLY A 350 -24.85 3.56 3.25
N PHE A 351 -24.33 2.66 2.41
CA PHE A 351 -24.40 2.79 0.95
C PHE A 351 -25.85 2.84 0.46
N ALA A 352 -26.72 1.93 0.93
CA ALA A 352 -28.13 1.94 0.55
C ALA A 352 -28.83 3.24 0.96
N ALA A 353 -28.52 3.79 2.14
CA ALA A 353 -29.05 5.08 2.60
C ALA A 353 -28.48 6.24 1.78
N GLN A 354 -27.21 6.17 1.35
CA GLN A 354 -26.56 7.19 0.53
C GLN A 354 -27.23 7.31 -0.84
N GLU A 355 -27.49 6.18 -1.51
CA GLU A 355 -28.22 6.19 -2.79
C GLU A 355 -29.61 6.84 -2.65
N LYS A 356 -30.36 6.48 -1.61
CA LYS A 356 -31.66 7.11 -1.34
C LYS A 356 -31.55 8.62 -1.12
N ARG A 357 -30.54 9.08 -0.35
CA ARG A 357 -30.29 10.52 -0.14
C ARG A 357 -29.95 11.24 -1.43
N LYS A 358 -29.17 10.62 -2.33
CA LYS A 358 -28.87 11.18 -3.66
C LYS A 358 -30.14 11.35 -4.50
N GLU A 359 -31.03 10.36 -4.50
CA GLU A 359 -32.35 10.44 -5.17
C GLU A 359 -33.23 11.54 -4.60
N GLU A 360 -33.17 11.81 -3.29
CA GLU A 360 -33.87 12.87 -2.59
C GLU A 360 -33.21 14.26 -2.76
N GLY A 361 -32.12 14.37 -3.53
CA GLY A 361 -31.42 15.63 -3.82
C GLY A 361 -30.39 16.05 -2.76
N ASN A 362 -30.02 15.16 -1.85
CA ASN A 362 -28.94 15.38 -0.88
C ASN A 362 -27.74 14.47 -1.16
N PRO A 363 -26.76 14.90 -1.99
CA PRO A 363 -25.61 14.07 -2.37
C PRO A 363 -24.49 14.04 -1.33
N VAL A 364 -24.61 14.76 -0.20
CA VAL A 364 -23.54 14.82 0.81
C VAL A 364 -23.20 13.43 1.30
N TRP A 365 -21.89 13.11 1.25
CA TRP A 365 -21.36 11.82 1.67
C TRP A 365 -21.50 11.61 3.18
N ASP A 366 -22.15 10.51 3.58
CA ASP A 366 -22.35 10.15 4.97
C ASP A 366 -22.58 8.63 5.11
N VAL A 367 -21.49 7.89 4.87
CA VAL A 367 -21.46 6.43 5.01
C VAL A 367 -20.64 6.06 6.24
N PRO A 368 -21.18 5.24 7.17
CA PRO A 368 -20.47 4.84 8.37
C PRO A 368 -19.09 4.26 8.06
N TYR A 369 -18.06 4.65 8.84
CA TYR A 369 -16.67 4.18 8.76
C TYR A 369 -15.93 4.55 7.45
N LEU A 370 -16.55 5.20 6.50
CA LEU A 370 -15.90 5.64 5.26
C LEU A 370 -15.87 7.18 5.20
N PRO A 371 -14.71 7.79 5.54
CA PRO A 371 -14.58 9.26 5.56
C PRO A 371 -14.58 9.88 4.16
N VAL A 372 -14.41 9.07 3.12
CA VAL A 372 -14.44 9.47 1.70
C VAL A 372 -15.14 8.39 0.90
N ASP A 373 -15.80 8.77 -0.20
CA ASP A 373 -16.32 7.81 -1.18
C ASP A 373 -15.13 7.13 -1.88
N PRO A 374 -14.98 5.80 -1.77
CA PRO A 374 -13.91 5.10 -2.48
C PRO A 374 -13.93 5.35 -3.99
N ALA A 375 -15.11 5.55 -4.58
CA ALA A 375 -15.26 5.80 -6.01
C ALA A 375 -14.58 7.11 -6.47
N ASP A 376 -14.46 8.11 -5.60
CA ASP A 376 -13.76 9.37 -5.89
C ASP A 376 -12.24 9.18 -6.05
N LEU A 377 -11.72 8.05 -5.58
CA LEU A 377 -10.29 7.68 -5.64
C LEU A 377 -10.01 6.54 -6.62
N GLY A 378 -11.00 6.18 -7.46
CA GLY A 378 -10.90 5.05 -8.39
C GLY A 378 -10.94 3.68 -7.71
N ALA A 379 -11.35 3.62 -6.44
CA ALA A 379 -11.48 2.40 -5.66
C ALA A 379 -12.95 2.01 -5.48
N THR A 380 -13.18 0.75 -5.09
CA THR A 380 -14.51 0.29 -4.64
C THR A 380 -14.37 -0.24 -3.22
N TYR A 381 -15.46 -0.22 -2.46
CA TYR A 381 -15.46 -0.86 -1.13
C TYR A 381 -15.18 -2.36 -1.21
N GLU A 382 -15.52 -3.00 -2.33
CA GLU A 382 -15.30 -4.43 -2.58
C GLU A 382 -13.96 -4.71 -3.25
N ALA A 383 -13.36 -3.75 -3.96
CA ALA A 383 -12.13 -3.91 -4.73
C ALA A 383 -10.88 -3.44 -3.99
N VAL A 384 -10.84 -3.66 -2.68
CA VAL A 384 -9.74 -3.18 -1.81
C VAL A 384 -8.41 -3.86 -2.09
N ILE A 385 -8.37 -4.92 -2.89
CA ILE A 385 -7.14 -5.66 -3.12
C ILE A 385 -6.90 -5.89 -4.60
N ARG A 386 -6.08 -5.03 -5.20
CA ARG A 386 -5.37 -5.33 -6.44
C ARG A 386 -4.07 -6.04 -6.08
N VAL A 387 -3.86 -7.23 -6.63
CA VAL A 387 -2.65 -8.02 -6.41
C VAL A 387 -1.68 -7.79 -7.55
N ASN A 388 -0.59 -7.09 -7.28
CA ASN A 388 0.58 -7.03 -8.15
C ASN A 388 1.73 -7.81 -7.50
N SER A 389 2.89 -7.89 -8.17
CA SER A 389 4.10 -8.53 -7.65
C SER A 389 4.58 -7.99 -6.29
N GLN A 390 4.03 -6.86 -5.84
CA GLN A 390 4.35 -6.18 -4.58
C GLN A 390 3.27 -6.36 -3.50
N SER A 391 2.15 -7.03 -3.81
CA SER A 391 1.00 -7.16 -2.90
C SER A 391 1.24 -8.17 -1.78
N GLY A 392 0.82 -7.85 -0.55
CA GLY A 392 1.05 -8.70 0.61
C GLY A 392 0.09 -9.91 0.70
N LYS A 393 0.47 -10.90 1.55
CA LYS A 393 -0.22 -12.20 1.76
C LYS A 393 -1.71 -12.08 2.09
N GLY A 394 -2.11 -11.05 2.82
CA GLY A 394 -3.49 -10.84 3.25
C GLY A 394 -4.43 -10.52 2.09
N GLY A 395 -3.92 -9.84 1.07
CA GLY A 395 -4.65 -9.46 -0.11
C GLY A 395 -5.11 -10.65 -0.96
N VAL A 396 -4.20 -11.56 -1.24
CA VAL A 396 -4.48 -12.77 -2.01
C VAL A 396 -5.51 -13.66 -1.29
N ALA A 397 -5.34 -13.88 0.02
CA ALA A 397 -6.26 -14.69 0.82
C ALA A 397 -7.67 -14.07 0.89
N TYR A 398 -7.76 -12.75 1.01
CA TYR A 398 -9.04 -12.04 0.99
C TYR A 398 -9.77 -12.19 -0.36
N LEU A 399 -9.06 -12.05 -1.48
CA LEU A 399 -9.69 -12.21 -2.80
C LEU A 399 -10.21 -13.64 -3.01
N VAL A 400 -9.48 -14.65 -2.54
CA VAL A 400 -9.97 -16.04 -2.54
C VAL A 400 -11.21 -16.21 -1.65
N ALA A 401 -11.19 -15.61 -0.46
CA ALA A 401 -12.35 -15.64 0.43
C ALA A 401 -13.58 -14.95 -0.21
N GLN A 402 -13.37 -13.82 -0.86
CA GLN A 402 -14.44 -13.06 -1.52
C GLN A 402 -14.97 -13.77 -2.78
N SER A 403 -14.10 -14.32 -3.63
CA SER A 403 -14.51 -14.90 -4.92
C SER A 403 -15.01 -16.34 -4.80
N LEU A 404 -14.45 -17.13 -3.89
CA LEU A 404 -14.75 -18.56 -3.73
C LEU A 404 -15.47 -18.90 -2.42
N ALA A 405 -15.66 -17.94 -1.51
CA ALA A 405 -16.15 -18.13 -0.15
C ALA A 405 -15.30 -19.13 0.67
N LEU A 406 -13.98 -19.15 0.44
CA LEU A 406 -13.04 -20.05 1.10
C LEU A 406 -12.20 -19.28 2.14
N ASP A 407 -12.23 -19.77 3.39
CA ASP A 407 -11.38 -19.26 4.47
C ASP A 407 -10.13 -20.12 4.59
N LEU A 408 -9.03 -19.65 4.02
CA LEU A 408 -7.78 -20.41 3.93
C LEU A 408 -7.05 -20.46 5.27
N PRO A 409 -6.53 -21.63 5.69
CA PRO A 409 -5.63 -21.74 6.83
C PRO A 409 -4.38 -20.85 6.68
N ARG A 410 -3.90 -20.27 7.78
CA ARG A 410 -2.81 -19.29 7.78
C ARG A 410 -1.57 -19.75 7.00
N ARG A 411 -1.18 -21.01 7.12
CA ARG A 411 -0.02 -21.57 6.42
C ARG A 411 -0.28 -21.71 4.93
N MET A 412 -1.52 -22.09 4.56
CA MET A 412 -1.95 -22.17 3.16
C MET A 412 -1.99 -20.78 2.50
N GLN A 413 -2.41 -19.73 3.24
CA GLN A 413 -2.35 -18.35 2.74
C GLN A 413 -0.92 -17.97 2.33
N ILE A 414 0.09 -18.40 3.12
CA ILE A 414 1.51 -18.13 2.82
C ILE A 414 1.96 -18.90 1.58
N ALA A 415 1.61 -20.18 1.50
CA ALA A 415 1.99 -21.04 0.36
C ALA A 415 1.33 -20.57 -0.95
N PHE A 416 0.06 -20.21 -0.91
CA PHE A 416 -0.64 -19.72 -2.11
C PHE A 416 -0.15 -18.34 -2.55
N TYR A 417 0.16 -17.45 -1.60
CA TYR A 417 0.76 -16.16 -1.92
C TYR A 417 2.06 -16.30 -2.74
N GLN A 418 2.92 -17.27 -2.39
CA GLN A 418 4.16 -17.50 -3.15
C GLN A 418 3.88 -17.93 -4.59
N VAL A 419 2.85 -18.76 -4.81
CA VAL A 419 2.42 -19.17 -6.15
C VAL A 419 1.96 -17.96 -6.98
N VAL A 420 1.11 -17.12 -6.41
CA VAL A 420 0.61 -15.91 -7.09
C VAL A 420 1.76 -14.94 -7.38
N GLN A 421 2.67 -14.75 -6.42
CA GLN A 421 3.82 -13.86 -6.59
C GLN A 421 4.74 -14.32 -7.72
N GLU A 422 5.08 -15.60 -7.81
CA GLU A 422 5.90 -16.11 -8.92
C GLU A 422 5.24 -15.91 -10.29
N VAL A 423 3.91 -16.08 -10.38
CA VAL A 423 3.19 -15.80 -11.63
C VAL A 423 3.23 -14.30 -11.95
N ALA A 424 2.98 -13.44 -10.97
CA ALA A 424 3.02 -11.99 -11.13
C ALA A 424 4.42 -11.50 -11.55
N ASP A 425 5.49 -11.98 -10.90
CA ASP A 425 6.88 -11.61 -11.20
C ASP A 425 7.26 -12.04 -12.63
N ARG A 426 6.82 -13.23 -13.06
CA ARG A 426 7.13 -13.75 -14.39
C ARG A 426 6.37 -13.04 -15.50
N THR A 427 5.10 -12.70 -15.27
CA THR A 427 4.24 -12.06 -16.27
C THR A 427 4.41 -10.54 -16.34
N GLY A 428 4.89 -9.93 -15.24
CA GLY A 428 4.97 -8.47 -15.09
C GLY A 428 3.60 -7.77 -15.10
N LYS A 429 2.51 -8.53 -14.96
CA LYS A 429 1.13 -8.02 -14.99
C LYS A 429 0.54 -7.92 -13.59
N GLU A 430 -0.36 -6.97 -13.41
CA GLU A 430 -1.27 -6.96 -12.28
C GLU A 430 -2.21 -8.17 -12.35
N MET A 431 -2.43 -8.83 -11.21
CA MET A 431 -3.32 -9.99 -11.10
C MET A 431 -4.73 -9.52 -10.78
N THR A 432 -5.67 -9.84 -11.66
CA THR A 432 -7.10 -9.60 -11.42
C THR A 432 -7.69 -10.65 -10.46
N ILE A 433 -8.91 -10.42 -9.97
CA ILE A 433 -9.65 -11.42 -9.17
C ILE A 433 -9.80 -12.73 -9.95
N ASP A 434 -10.09 -12.63 -11.26
CA ASP A 434 -10.25 -13.80 -12.14
C ASP A 434 -8.94 -14.56 -12.30
N ASP A 435 -7.81 -13.86 -12.47
CA ASP A 435 -6.50 -14.49 -12.54
C ASP A 435 -6.17 -15.26 -11.25
N ILE A 436 -6.39 -14.65 -10.09
CA ILE A 436 -6.13 -15.28 -8.79
C ILE A 436 -7.05 -16.48 -8.58
N THR A 437 -8.33 -16.37 -8.95
CA THR A 437 -9.29 -17.47 -8.88
C THR A 437 -8.87 -18.61 -9.79
N ASN A 438 -8.41 -18.33 -11.02
CA ASN A 438 -7.91 -19.33 -11.95
C ASN A 438 -6.61 -19.97 -11.45
N ILE A 439 -5.68 -19.19 -10.93
CA ILE A 439 -4.45 -19.71 -10.31
C ILE A 439 -4.81 -20.64 -9.13
N PHE A 440 -5.75 -20.24 -8.26
CA PHE A 440 -6.17 -21.04 -7.13
C PHE A 440 -6.80 -22.37 -7.56
N THR A 441 -7.77 -22.32 -8.46
CA THR A 441 -8.49 -23.50 -8.93
C THR A 441 -7.59 -24.49 -9.67
N SER A 442 -6.64 -23.98 -10.47
CA SER A 442 -5.66 -24.83 -11.16
C SER A 442 -4.62 -25.42 -10.20
N THR A 443 -4.10 -24.61 -9.25
CA THR A 443 -3.09 -25.05 -8.28
C THR A 443 -3.61 -26.14 -7.36
N TYR A 444 -4.85 -26.02 -6.91
CA TYR A 444 -5.44 -26.96 -5.94
C TYR A 444 -6.46 -27.89 -6.56
N HIS A 445 -6.57 -27.93 -7.90
CA HIS A 445 -7.45 -28.85 -8.62
C HIS A 445 -8.91 -28.76 -8.19
N VAL A 446 -9.36 -27.57 -7.81
CA VAL A 446 -10.76 -27.31 -7.48
C VAL A 446 -11.56 -27.17 -8.78
N PRO A 447 -12.82 -27.70 -8.86
CA PRO A 447 -13.63 -27.56 -10.07
C PRO A 447 -13.79 -26.08 -10.49
N SER A 448 -13.54 -25.79 -11.77
CA SER A 448 -13.71 -24.44 -12.31
C SER A 448 -15.16 -23.96 -12.12
N LEU A 449 -15.32 -22.74 -11.63
CA LEU A 449 -16.64 -22.10 -11.44
C LEU A 449 -17.39 -21.91 -12.77
N THR A 450 -16.67 -21.80 -13.90
CA THR A 450 -17.24 -21.58 -15.23
C THR A 450 -17.57 -22.87 -15.96
N THR A 451 -16.75 -23.90 -15.83
CA THR A 451 -16.91 -25.16 -16.56
C THR A 451 -17.39 -26.34 -15.73
N GLY A 452 -17.29 -26.26 -14.40
CA GLY A 452 -17.60 -27.35 -13.48
C GLY A 452 -16.68 -28.58 -13.62
N LYS A 453 -15.66 -28.51 -14.50
CA LYS A 453 -14.73 -29.61 -14.74
C LYS A 453 -13.59 -29.57 -13.70
N ASN A 454 -13.28 -30.75 -13.16
CA ASN A 454 -12.06 -30.97 -12.38
C ASN A 454 -11.01 -31.61 -13.29
N GLU A 455 -9.89 -30.93 -13.49
CA GLU A 455 -8.79 -31.37 -14.35
C GLU A 455 -7.61 -31.96 -13.55
N GLY A 456 -7.81 -32.23 -12.26
CA GLY A 456 -6.79 -32.83 -11.42
C GLY A 456 -6.37 -34.24 -11.88
N LYS A 457 -5.10 -34.60 -11.61
CA LYS A 457 -4.54 -35.93 -11.91
C LYS A 457 -5.35 -37.05 -11.25
N TYR A 458 -5.84 -36.79 -10.04
CA TYR A 458 -6.65 -37.73 -9.23
C TYR A 458 -8.05 -37.18 -9.01
N ILE A 459 -9.08 -37.96 -9.39
CA ILE A 459 -10.49 -37.56 -9.25
C ILE A 459 -11.24 -38.65 -8.52
N LEU A 460 -11.84 -38.32 -7.37
CA LEU A 460 -12.73 -39.24 -6.64
C LEU A 460 -14.04 -39.43 -7.40
N ARG A 461 -14.38 -40.67 -7.72
CA ARG A 461 -15.64 -41.05 -8.38
C ARG A 461 -16.70 -41.53 -7.40
N SER A 462 -16.32 -42.45 -6.53
CA SER A 462 -17.17 -42.95 -5.47
C SER A 462 -16.32 -43.49 -4.33
N PHE A 463 -16.90 -43.58 -3.16
CA PHE A 463 -16.28 -44.21 -2.01
C PHE A 463 -17.32 -44.87 -1.10
N ARG A 464 -16.87 -45.82 -0.32
CA ARG A 464 -17.62 -46.48 0.76
C ARG A 464 -16.73 -46.57 1.98
N MET A 465 -17.27 -46.24 3.13
CA MET A 465 -16.60 -46.46 4.41
C MET A 465 -17.37 -47.51 5.23
N SER A 466 -16.65 -48.36 5.91
CA SER A 466 -17.19 -49.36 6.82
C SER A 466 -16.31 -49.44 8.07
N ASP A 467 -16.95 -49.76 9.20
CA ASP A 467 -16.20 -50.08 10.41
C ASP A 467 -15.46 -51.40 10.20
N ASP A 468 -14.16 -51.41 10.44
CA ASP A 468 -13.31 -52.59 10.36
C ASP A 468 -13.27 -53.25 11.75
N LEU A 469 -14.37 -53.99 12.07
CA LEU A 469 -14.44 -54.78 13.29
C LEU A 469 -13.56 -56.01 13.12
N PRO A 470 -12.72 -56.38 14.10
CA PRO A 470 -11.99 -57.64 14.06
C PRO A 470 -12.99 -58.80 13.95
N GLN A 471 -12.84 -59.62 12.88
CA GLN A 471 -13.65 -60.85 12.74
C GLN A 471 -13.32 -61.76 13.92
N THR A 472 -14.26 -61.97 14.80
CA THR A 472 -14.17 -63.04 15.77
C THR A 472 -14.28 -64.40 15.02
N PRO A 473 -13.30 -65.31 15.24
CA PRO A 473 -13.34 -66.60 14.57
C PRO A 473 -14.39 -67.52 15.25
N ASN A 474 -15.65 -67.29 14.96
CA ASN A 474 -16.67 -68.31 15.14
C ASN A 474 -17.92 -67.88 14.35
N GLY A 475 -18.22 -68.71 13.33
CA GLY A 475 -19.36 -68.50 12.48
C GLY A 475 -20.66 -68.66 13.23
N LEU A 476 -21.60 -67.79 12.99
CA LEU A 476 -23.05 -68.05 12.94
C LEU A 476 -23.72 -66.90 12.16
N ASN A 477 -24.40 -67.30 11.11
CA ASN A 477 -25.31 -66.48 10.31
C ASN A 477 -26.39 -65.83 11.17
N GLY A 478 -26.76 -64.62 10.87
CA GLY A 478 -28.04 -64.14 11.33
C GLY A 478 -28.26 -62.69 11.36
N LEU A 479 -28.79 -62.16 10.27
CA LEU A 479 -29.92 -61.20 10.19
C LEU A 479 -30.03 -60.02 11.15
N GLN A 480 -30.11 -58.85 10.53
CA GLN A 480 -30.97 -57.73 10.93
C GLN A 480 -30.96 -57.27 12.39
N HIS A 481 -30.41 -56.09 12.63
CA HIS A 481 -31.08 -55.19 13.58
C HIS A 481 -31.06 -53.74 13.10
N SER A 482 -32.27 -53.29 12.89
CA SER A 482 -32.69 -51.90 12.70
C SER A 482 -32.37 -51.03 13.92
N PHE A 483 -32.19 -49.77 13.63
CA PHE A 483 -32.15 -48.67 14.62
C PHE A 483 -33.31 -48.78 15.64
N SER A 484 -32.98 -48.81 16.92
CA SER A 484 -33.83 -48.23 17.96
C SER A 484 -33.08 -48.10 19.31
N SER A 485 -33.22 -46.88 19.88
CA SER A 485 -33.22 -46.54 21.31
C SER A 485 -31.90 -46.53 22.08
N LEU A 486 -31.41 -45.30 22.26
CA LEU A 486 -30.73 -44.84 23.48
C LEU A 486 -31.63 -45.06 24.71
N SER A 487 -31.20 -45.88 25.66
CA SER A 487 -31.51 -45.66 27.08
C SER A 487 -30.50 -46.37 27.98
N SER A 488 -29.84 -45.58 28.81
CA SER A 488 -29.29 -45.82 30.14
C SER A 488 -29.12 -47.27 30.65
N ASN A 489 -27.85 -47.67 30.87
CA ASN A 489 -27.45 -48.25 32.15
C ASN A 489 -25.93 -48.13 32.35
N ARG A 490 -25.55 -47.29 33.30
CA ARG A 490 -24.21 -47.28 33.89
C ARG A 490 -24.12 -48.42 34.89
N SER A 491 -23.16 -49.33 34.71
CA SER A 491 -22.54 -50.05 35.82
C SER A 491 -21.18 -50.59 35.39
N ASN A 492 -20.11 -50.05 36.01
CA ASN A 492 -18.81 -50.63 36.30
C ASN A 492 -18.09 -51.41 35.19
N GLU A 493 -17.26 -50.72 34.39
CA GLU A 493 -16.08 -51.30 33.75
C GLU A 493 -14.87 -50.40 34.01
N GLU A 494 -13.73 -51.03 34.35
CA GLU A 494 -12.45 -50.39 34.67
C GLU A 494 -11.89 -49.57 33.47
N PRO A 495 -11.11 -48.48 33.67
CA PRO A 495 -10.49 -47.73 32.61
C PRO A 495 -9.21 -48.42 32.15
N GLY A 496 -9.26 -49.16 31.02
CA GLY A 496 -8.05 -49.78 30.46
C GLY A 496 -8.29 -50.69 29.27
N SER A 497 -8.17 -50.18 28.09
CA SER A 497 -7.94 -50.66 26.73
C SER A 497 -9.07 -50.31 25.76
N GLU A 498 -9.07 -49.07 25.29
CA GLU A 498 -9.73 -48.73 24.04
C GLU A 498 -8.94 -49.41 22.90
N THR A 499 -9.50 -50.50 22.35
CA THR A 499 -9.01 -51.04 21.07
C THR A 499 -9.16 -49.96 20.01
N PRO A 500 -8.10 -49.63 19.27
CA PRO A 500 -8.18 -48.58 18.24
C PRO A 500 -9.28 -48.97 17.23
N ARG A 501 -10.31 -48.13 17.07
CA ARG A 501 -11.29 -48.27 16.00
C ARG A 501 -10.61 -47.96 14.67
N TYR A 502 -10.64 -48.91 13.75
CA TYR A 502 -10.18 -48.70 12.37
C TYR A 502 -11.39 -48.64 11.46
N VAL A 503 -11.27 -47.80 10.44
CA VAL A 503 -12.24 -47.75 9.33
C VAL A 503 -11.57 -48.25 8.07
N ARG A 504 -12.34 -48.98 7.25
CA ARG A 504 -11.96 -49.39 5.92
C ARG A 504 -12.59 -48.44 4.91
N LEU A 505 -11.81 -47.95 3.99
CA LEU A 505 -12.21 -47.17 2.83
C LEU A 505 -12.03 -48.00 1.57
N ASP A 506 -13.10 -48.19 0.79
CA ASP A 506 -13.07 -48.68 -0.58
C ASP A 506 -13.47 -47.54 -1.50
N ALA A 507 -12.64 -47.15 -2.46
CA ALA A 507 -12.88 -46.00 -3.32
C ALA A 507 -12.52 -46.26 -4.79
N VAL A 508 -13.23 -45.57 -5.69
CA VAL A 508 -12.93 -45.56 -7.10
C VAL A 508 -12.32 -44.18 -7.43
N VAL A 509 -11.06 -44.19 -7.86
CA VAL A 509 -10.31 -42.97 -8.20
C VAL A 509 -9.88 -43.04 -9.66
N LEU A 510 -10.13 -41.96 -10.41
CA LEU A 510 -9.48 -41.78 -11.73
C LEU A 510 -8.07 -41.26 -11.51
N CYS A 511 -7.09 -41.97 -12.07
CA CYS A 511 -5.70 -41.49 -12.17
C CYS A 511 -5.33 -41.32 -13.64
N ALA A 512 -5.04 -40.09 -14.07
CA ALA A 512 -4.72 -39.76 -15.47
C ALA A 512 -5.78 -40.35 -16.46
N GLY A 513 -7.06 -40.25 -16.12
CA GLY A 513 -8.18 -40.71 -16.95
C GLY A 513 -8.50 -42.21 -16.85
N LYS A 514 -7.71 -43.04 -16.14
CA LYS A 514 -7.98 -44.45 -15.91
C LYS A 514 -8.59 -44.67 -14.53
N SER A 515 -9.62 -45.54 -14.48
CA SER A 515 -10.30 -45.91 -13.22
C SER A 515 -9.50 -46.94 -12.44
N HIS A 516 -9.32 -46.71 -11.14
CA HIS A 516 -8.66 -47.62 -10.21
C HIS A 516 -9.56 -47.81 -9.00
N GLU A 517 -9.78 -49.05 -8.63
CA GLU A 517 -10.38 -49.43 -7.36
C GLU A 517 -9.26 -49.51 -6.32
N ILE A 518 -9.37 -48.75 -5.26
CA ILE A 518 -8.37 -48.69 -4.19
C ILE A 518 -9.04 -48.98 -2.84
N SER A 519 -8.32 -49.64 -1.95
CA SER A 519 -8.80 -49.94 -0.61
C SER A 519 -7.71 -49.69 0.41
N GLY A 520 -8.07 -49.10 1.54
CA GLY A 520 -7.14 -48.82 2.62
C GLY A 520 -7.82 -48.83 3.99
N ARG A 521 -6.99 -48.86 5.03
CA ARG A 521 -7.38 -48.95 6.42
C ARG A 521 -6.72 -47.86 7.25
N GLY A 522 -7.49 -47.26 8.17
CA GLY A 522 -6.91 -46.19 9.01
C GLY A 522 -7.79 -45.88 10.22
N ASN A 523 -7.31 -45.01 11.10
CA ASN A 523 -8.06 -44.53 12.26
C ASN A 523 -9.15 -43.49 11.91
N GLY A 524 -9.27 -43.14 10.64
CA GLY A 524 -10.26 -42.22 10.10
C GLY A 524 -10.16 -42.09 8.58
N PRO A 525 -11.03 -41.27 7.94
CA PRO A 525 -11.13 -41.16 6.48
C PRO A 525 -9.82 -40.80 5.80
N LEU A 526 -9.07 -39.81 6.35
CA LEU A 526 -7.83 -39.30 5.77
C LEU A 526 -6.72 -40.38 5.81
N SER A 527 -6.54 -41.04 6.95
CA SER A 527 -5.53 -42.10 7.09
C SER A 527 -5.85 -43.33 6.26
N ALA A 528 -7.13 -43.70 6.14
CA ALA A 528 -7.55 -44.80 5.26
C ALA A 528 -7.33 -44.50 3.78
N MET A 529 -7.54 -43.23 3.35
CA MET A 529 -7.25 -42.79 1.98
C MET A 529 -5.74 -42.82 1.69
N LEU A 530 -4.92 -42.34 2.63
CA LEU A 530 -3.45 -42.35 2.45
C LEU A 530 -2.91 -43.78 2.37
N ASP A 531 -3.41 -44.72 3.20
CA ASP A 531 -3.06 -46.14 3.15
C ASP A 531 -3.49 -46.77 1.80
N ALA A 532 -4.70 -46.43 1.30
CA ALA A 532 -5.16 -46.86 -0.02
C ALA A 532 -4.28 -46.34 -1.17
N LEU A 533 -3.82 -45.09 -1.10
CA LEU A 533 -2.95 -44.47 -2.10
C LEU A 533 -1.53 -45.05 -2.03
N GLU A 534 -1.01 -45.32 -0.85
CA GLU A 534 0.27 -45.99 -0.67
C GLU A 534 0.24 -47.41 -1.24
N SER A 535 -0.82 -48.15 -0.94
CA SER A 535 -1.00 -49.54 -1.44
C SER A 535 -1.18 -49.59 -2.97
N ALA A 536 -1.94 -48.66 -3.55
CA ALA A 536 -2.28 -48.68 -4.98
C ALA A 536 -1.24 -48.02 -5.89
N PHE A 537 -0.59 -46.97 -5.41
CA PHE A 537 0.30 -46.12 -6.23
C PHE A 537 1.70 -45.95 -5.64
N GLY A 538 2.00 -46.51 -4.45
CA GLY A 538 3.29 -46.38 -3.80
C GLY A 538 3.58 -44.99 -3.22
N ILE A 539 2.54 -44.17 -3.01
CA ILE A 539 2.67 -42.77 -2.56
C ILE A 539 2.51 -42.71 -1.06
N SER A 540 3.62 -42.49 -0.34
CA SER A 540 3.64 -42.42 1.12
C SER A 540 3.71 -40.97 1.58
N ALA A 541 2.72 -40.52 2.35
CA ALA A 541 2.60 -39.17 2.88
C ALA A 541 1.89 -39.17 4.26
N ASN A 542 2.13 -38.09 5.02
CA ASN A 542 1.50 -37.86 6.31
C ASN A 542 0.76 -36.55 6.36
N VAL A 543 -0.37 -36.48 7.06
CA VAL A 543 -1.11 -35.27 7.31
C VAL A 543 -0.36 -34.43 8.34
N ARG A 544 -0.04 -33.18 7.98
CA ARG A 544 0.54 -32.18 8.89
C ARG A 544 -0.51 -31.24 9.47
N GLU A 545 -1.45 -30.79 8.63
CA GLU A 545 -2.54 -29.90 9.02
C GLU A 545 -3.82 -30.29 8.28
N TYR A 546 -4.95 -30.18 8.98
CA TYR A 546 -6.29 -30.39 8.41
C TYR A 546 -7.25 -29.40 9.04
N THR A 547 -8.02 -28.73 8.18
CA THR A 547 -9.12 -27.84 8.58
C THR A 547 -10.27 -27.96 7.61
N GLU A 548 -11.49 -27.69 8.10
CA GLU A 548 -12.70 -27.67 7.28
C GLU A 548 -13.67 -26.59 7.76
N HIS A 549 -14.52 -26.10 6.86
CA HIS A 549 -15.63 -25.20 7.19
C HIS A 549 -16.77 -25.33 6.19
N ALA A 550 -17.97 -24.87 6.60
CA ALA A 550 -19.13 -24.82 5.71
C ALA A 550 -19.03 -23.60 4.78
N ILE A 551 -19.36 -23.80 3.49
CA ILE A 551 -19.49 -22.73 2.52
C ILE A 551 -20.96 -22.36 2.40
N ASP A 552 -21.30 -21.08 2.69
CA ASP A 552 -22.60 -20.50 2.41
C ASP A 552 -22.50 -19.62 1.15
N ARG A 553 -23.11 -20.06 0.05
CA ARG A 553 -23.11 -19.33 -1.24
C ARG A 553 -24.23 -18.30 -1.37
N THR A 554 -25.01 -18.01 -0.35
CA THR A 554 -26.11 -17.05 -0.44
C THR A 554 -25.68 -15.61 -0.65
N GLY A 555 -24.38 -15.29 -0.57
CA GLY A 555 -23.78 -13.95 -0.76
C GLY A 555 -23.00 -13.74 -2.06
N ILE A 556 -22.78 -14.76 -2.91
CA ILE A 556 -22.07 -14.58 -4.17
C ILE A 556 -23.05 -14.10 -5.23
N ILE A 557 -22.86 -12.89 -5.75
CA ILE A 557 -23.65 -12.26 -6.81
C ILE A 557 -23.58 -13.14 -8.06
N ALA A 558 -24.65 -13.89 -8.34
CA ALA A 558 -24.82 -14.54 -9.62
C ALA A 558 -25.06 -13.43 -10.68
N PRO A 559 -24.43 -13.52 -11.88
CA PRO A 559 -24.73 -12.56 -12.95
C PRO A 559 -26.23 -12.61 -13.27
N ALA A 560 -26.83 -11.45 -13.49
CA ALA A 560 -28.27 -11.14 -13.54
C ALA A 560 -29.06 -11.81 -14.70
N THR A 561 -28.71 -13.01 -15.17
CA THR A 561 -29.31 -13.64 -16.34
C THR A 561 -30.06 -14.97 -16.08
N GLN A 562 -30.24 -15.41 -14.84
CA GLN A 562 -31.11 -16.56 -14.56
C GLN A 562 -32.11 -16.29 -13.43
N LYS A 563 -33.19 -15.60 -13.76
CA LYS A 563 -34.46 -15.68 -12.99
C LYS A 563 -35.17 -16.96 -13.39
N GLY A 564 -35.26 -17.94 -12.47
CA GLY A 564 -36.21 -19.04 -12.59
C GLY A 564 -35.67 -20.44 -12.26
N SER A 565 -35.23 -20.71 -11.05
CA SER A 565 -35.43 -22.02 -10.42
C SER A 565 -35.27 -21.88 -8.90
N LYS A 566 -36.30 -22.30 -8.13
CA LYS A 566 -36.23 -22.47 -6.69
C LYS A 566 -35.46 -23.78 -6.39
N GLU A 567 -34.15 -23.81 -6.64
CA GLU A 567 -33.28 -24.83 -6.08
C GLU A 567 -32.89 -24.41 -4.66
N LYS A 568 -33.23 -25.24 -3.68
CA LYS A 568 -32.74 -25.11 -2.31
C LYS A 568 -31.21 -25.18 -2.35
N THR A 569 -30.55 -24.08 -2.05
CA THR A 569 -29.10 -24.00 -1.89
C THR A 569 -28.65 -25.03 -0.86
N ARG A 570 -27.94 -26.08 -1.31
CA ARG A 570 -27.34 -27.07 -0.39
C ARG A 570 -26.02 -26.48 0.11
N SER A 571 -25.84 -26.38 1.42
CA SER A 571 -24.58 -26.08 2.08
C SER A 571 -23.50 -27.05 1.58
N GLN A 572 -22.29 -26.52 1.28
CA GLN A 572 -21.12 -27.31 0.89
C GLN A 572 -20.06 -27.21 1.98
N ALA A 573 -19.16 -28.18 2.05
CA ALA A 573 -17.98 -28.16 2.90
C ALA A 573 -16.73 -27.92 2.06
N ALA A 574 -15.83 -27.07 2.55
CA ALA A 574 -14.47 -26.95 2.09
C ALA A 574 -13.51 -27.57 3.09
N SER A 575 -12.64 -28.44 2.60
CA SER A 575 -11.59 -29.08 3.38
C SER A 575 -10.22 -28.72 2.83
N TYR A 576 -9.26 -28.52 3.73
CA TYR A 576 -7.87 -28.18 3.45
C TYR A 576 -6.95 -29.17 4.13
N VAL A 577 -6.01 -29.73 3.38
CA VAL A 577 -5.06 -30.72 3.88
C VAL A 577 -3.65 -30.30 3.50
N GLU A 578 -2.72 -30.25 4.46
CA GLU A 578 -1.29 -30.17 4.23
C GLU A 578 -0.64 -31.53 4.40
N LEU A 579 0.00 -32.05 3.36
CA LEU A 579 0.73 -33.31 3.38
C LEU A 579 2.24 -33.07 3.36
N VAL A 580 2.98 -33.99 3.99
CA VAL A 580 4.45 -34.09 3.93
C VAL A 580 4.84 -35.47 3.49
N GLY A 581 5.84 -35.59 2.63
CA GLY A 581 6.39 -36.87 2.20
C GLY A 581 7.03 -37.63 3.38
N SER A 582 6.91 -38.94 3.41
CA SER A 582 7.44 -39.74 4.50
C SER A 582 8.98 -39.69 4.63
N GLU A 583 9.70 -39.47 3.54
CA GLU A 583 11.16 -39.27 3.55
C GLU A 583 11.56 -37.88 4.09
N GLU A 584 10.78 -36.84 3.84
CA GLU A 584 11.00 -35.50 4.37
C GLU A 584 10.81 -35.43 5.88
N ASN A 585 9.89 -36.22 6.44
CA ASN A 585 9.71 -36.37 7.89
C ASN A 585 10.92 -36.99 8.59
N LYS A 586 11.60 -37.95 7.96
CA LYS A 586 12.83 -38.58 8.48
C LYS A 586 14.01 -37.61 8.46
N ALA A 587 14.12 -36.78 7.42
CA ALA A 587 15.15 -35.75 7.31
C ALA A 587 14.98 -34.63 8.35
N ASN A 588 13.76 -34.20 8.66
CA ASN A 588 13.46 -33.21 9.70
C ASN A 588 13.82 -33.70 11.12
N GLN A 589 13.66 -35.00 11.41
CA GLN A 589 14.07 -35.60 12.69
C GLN A 589 15.59 -35.72 12.84
N ASN A 590 16.32 -35.75 11.73
CA ASN A 590 17.78 -35.94 11.70
C ASN A 590 18.60 -34.64 11.43
N GLY A 591 17.97 -33.45 11.50
CA GLY A 591 18.68 -32.16 11.36
C GLY A 591 19.10 -31.80 9.93
N GLY A 592 18.55 -32.46 8.90
CA GLY A 592 18.77 -32.13 7.49
C GLY A 592 17.95 -30.92 7.03
N THR A 593 18.42 -30.23 5.97
CA THR A 593 17.73 -29.12 5.30
C THR A 593 16.54 -29.63 4.46
N ALA A 594 15.46 -30.10 5.14
CA ALA A 594 14.21 -30.46 4.48
C ALA A 594 13.36 -29.22 4.20
N ARG A 595 12.52 -29.29 3.18
CA ARG A 595 11.57 -28.21 2.82
C ARG A 595 10.69 -27.90 4.03
N LYS A 596 10.67 -26.63 4.47
CA LYS A 596 9.86 -26.20 5.64
C LYS A 596 8.36 -26.25 5.39
N GLU A 597 7.90 -26.30 4.16
CA GLU A 597 6.51 -26.22 3.72
C GLU A 597 6.05 -27.57 3.16
N GLY A 598 4.80 -27.96 3.53
CA GLY A 598 4.16 -29.14 3.00
C GLY A 598 3.40 -28.87 1.70
N TRP A 599 2.71 -29.87 1.19
CA TRP A 599 1.92 -29.83 -0.03
C TRP A 599 0.43 -29.67 0.32
N TRP A 600 -0.15 -28.56 -0.09
CA TRP A 600 -1.55 -28.24 0.18
C TRP A 600 -2.49 -28.82 -0.88
N GLY A 601 -3.69 -29.22 -0.44
CA GLY A 601 -4.79 -29.61 -1.29
C GLY A 601 -6.13 -29.10 -0.74
N VAL A 602 -7.08 -28.90 -1.65
CA VAL A 602 -8.43 -28.38 -1.37
C VAL A 602 -9.46 -29.33 -1.94
N GLY A 603 -10.49 -29.61 -1.16
CA GLY A 603 -11.66 -30.36 -1.60
C GLY A 603 -12.95 -29.63 -1.25
N ILE A 604 -13.90 -29.62 -2.18
CA ILE A 604 -15.23 -29.02 -2.01
C ILE A 604 -16.27 -30.07 -2.37
N ASP A 605 -17.22 -30.33 -1.45
CA ASP A 605 -18.35 -31.22 -1.67
C ASP A 605 -19.52 -30.88 -0.74
N VAL A 606 -20.71 -31.41 -1.06
CA VAL A 606 -21.88 -31.40 -0.14
C VAL A 606 -21.71 -32.38 1.01
N ASP A 607 -20.88 -33.41 0.83
CA ASP A 607 -20.50 -34.41 1.84
C ASP A 607 -19.13 -34.04 2.42
N ILE A 608 -19.05 -33.88 3.73
CA ILE A 608 -17.83 -33.51 4.47
C ILE A 608 -16.71 -34.52 4.24
N THR A 609 -17.03 -35.82 4.26
CA THR A 609 -16.04 -36.87 4.02
C THR A 609 -15.53 -36.84 2.59
N ALA A 610 -16.42 -36.67 1.59
CA ALA A 610 -16.03 -36.51 0.20
C ALA A 610 -15.13 -35.29 0.00
N SER A 611 -15.45 -34.17 0.64
CA SER A 611 -14.65 -32.95 0.64
C SER A 611 -13.22 -33.23 1.16
N SER A 612 -13.10 -33.89 2.30
CA SER A 612 -11.81 -34.24 2.91
C SER A 612 -10.98 -35.20 2.03
N LEU A 613 -11.60 -36.23 1.44
CA LEU A 613 -10.92 -37.15 0.53
C LEU A 613 -10.44 -36.46 -0.77
N LYS A 614 -11.23 -35.54 -1.31
CA LYS A 614 -10.84 -34.71 -2.46
C LYS A 614 -9.66 -33.81 -2.11
N ALA A 615 -9.61 -33.26 -0.90
CA ALA A 615 -8.47 -32.44 -0.45
C ALA A 615 -7.18 -33.27 -0.37
N VAL A 616 -7.25 -34.52 0.10
CA VAL A 616 -6.10 -35.45 0.08
C VAL A 616 -5.63 -35.72 -1.36
N LEU A 617 -6.55 -36.03 -2.28
CA LEU A 617 -6.21 -36.30 -3.68
C LEU A 617 -5.57 -35.07 -4.37
N SER A 618 -6.07 -33.87 -4.07
CA SER A 618 -5.49 -32.60 -4.53
C SER A 618 -4.06 -32.41 -3.99
N ALA A 619 -3.85 -32.64 -2.69
CA ALA A 619 -2.53 -32.52 -2.06
C ALA A 619 -1.52 -33.55 -2.60
N ILE A 620 -1.95 -34.78 -2.85
CA ILE A 620 -1.14 -35.84 -3.47
C ILE A 620 -0.74 -35.46 -4.91
N ALA A 621 -1.65 -34.91 -5.69
CA ALA A 621 -1.32 -34.43 -7.04
C ALA A 621 -0.22 -33.35 -7.00
N ASN A 622 -0.29 -32.43 -6.04
CA ASN A 622 0.72 -31.40 -5.84
C ASN A 622 2.06 -31.93 -5.30
N LEU A 623 2.03 -32.91 -4.42
CA LEU A 623 3.22 -33.59 -3.91
C LEU A 623 4.00 -34.30 -5.03
N GLU A 624 3.30 -34.96 -5.98
CA GLU A 624 3.93 -35.62 -7.10
C GLU A 624 4.40 -34.64 -8.18
N ALA A 625 3.62 -33.58 -8.43
CA ALA A 625 3.97 -32.59 -9.44
C ALA A 625 5.21 -31.76 -9.07
N GLY A 626 5.52 -31.68 -7.80
CA GLY A 626 6.69 -30.94 -7.31
C GLY A 626 6.71 -29.47 -7.79
N LYS A 627 7.81 -29.06 -8.45
CA LYS A 627 7.97 -27.70 -9.02
C LYS A 627 7.00 -27.40 -10.18
N ALA A 628 6.36 -28.39 -10.78
CA ALA A 628 5.43 -28.20 -11.89
C ALA A 628 4.11 -27.50 -11.49
N VAL A 629 3.87 -27.27 -10.20
CA VAL A 629 2.75 -26.45 -9.70
C VAL A 629 2.75 -25.04 -10.33
N PHE A 630 3.93 -24.47 -10.58
CA PHE A 630 4.08 -23.16 -11.21
C PHE A 630 3.72 -23.16 -12.70
N ASP A 631 4.08 -24.21 -13.42
CA ASP A 631 3.80 -24.30 -14.85
C ASP A 631 2.30 -24.46 -15.12
N GLN A 632 1.59 -25.15 -14.23
CA GLN A 632 0.12 -25.29 -14.29
C GLN A 632 -0.59 -23.96 -14.00
N ALA A 633 -0.10 -23.17 -13.04
CA ALA A 633 -0.66 -21.87 -12.74
C ALA A 633 -0.51 -20.87 -13.90
N GLN A 634 0.59 -20.96 -14.67
CA GLN A 634 0.81 -20.12 -15.85
C GLN A 634 -0.19 -20.39 -16.97
N ALA A 635 -0.53 -21.67 -17.21
CA ALA A 635 -1.49 -22.04 -18.24
C ALA A 635 -2.92 -21.55 -17.93
N ALA A 636 -3.24 -21.26 -16.67
CA ALA A 636 -4.54 -20.76 -16.25
C ALA A 636 -4.73 -19.25 -16.48
N VAL A 637 -3.63 -18.49 -16.66
CA VAL A 637 -3.63 -17.02 -16.87
C VAL A 637 -3.50 -16.63 -18.34
N GLN A 638 -3.05 -17.56 -19.19
CA GLN A 638 -3.03 -17.41 -20.66
C GLN A 638 -4.35 -17.85 -21.29
#